data_c4769faa2e2026916d3a625f43fdfbca
#
_entry.id   c4769faa2e2026916d3a625f43fdfbca
#
_cell.length_a   1.000
_cell.length_b   1.000
_cell.length_c   1.000
_cell.angle_alpha   90.00
_cell.angle_beta   90.00
_cell.angle_gamma   90.00
#
_symmetry.space_group_name_H-M   'P 1'
#
loop_
_entity.id
_entity.type
_entity.pdbx_description
1 polymer ?
#
loop_
_entity_poly.entity_id
_entity_poly.type
_entity_poly.pdbx_seq_one_letter_code
_entity_poly.pdbx_strand_id
1 'polypeptide(L)'
;MENHLPLSVRVPIDKDNPSITRNESLCVNCGLCKEICSKYIGVHGTYTLEQTCGKAICIHCGQCANVCPTNSITEVFEYQDIKKAIADPDKIVIVSTSPSVRVALGEAFNMPKGSFVQGKMVALLRALGVDYVLDTNFAADLTIVEEASELIQRITKKDKPLPQFTSCCPAWVKYAETYYPELLPNISSAKSPIGMQGPTIKTYFAKKMGIAPTQIVNVALTPCTAKKFEIRREEMNAAGRMLGIPDMRDMDHVITTRELAQWAKEESIDLNTLEDSAFDRLMGEASGAGVIFGNTGGVMEAALRTAYAFITGERPPQTLFELQPVRGYEGIREASLMIKDLPVNIAVVYGTSNVSELIRRMKSSDKEYHFIEVMTCPGGCIGGGGQPKDITADSDKTRQARINSLYQRDAQMEKRLSHENTEILQLYKEFYREPLSELAESMLHTVYTDRSGDIQPISTPKNTEPVVTETSTTASKWVCSVCGYVHEGNGAPELCPICKVPSDKFIAQSVEKTWAAEHVVGVAKSVPEDIIMDLRANFEGECSEVGMYLAMARVAHREGYPEIGRYWEKAAWEEAEHAAKFAELLGEVVTTSTKKNLELRVDAENGATAGKFDLAKRAKELNLDAIHDTVHEMARDEARHGKAFEGLLKRYFA
;
A
#
# COMPACT_ATOMS: atom_id res chain seq x y z
N MET A 1 -32.15 -12.41 13.31
CA MET A 1 -31.88 -12.66 11.86
C MET A 1 -30.66 -11.83 11.53
N GLU A 2 -29.49 -12.44 11.56
CA GLU A 2 -28.25 -11.79 11.12
C GLU A 2 -28.32 -11.67 9.60
N ASN A 3 -28.44 -10.45 9.12
CA ASN A 3 -28.34 -10.13 7.69
C ASN A 3 -26.90 -10.38 7.23
N HIS A 4 -26.59 -11.58 6.78
CA HIS A 4 -25.39 -11.88 6.03
C HIS A 4 -25.51 -11.25 4.64
N LEU A 5 -25.17 -9.94 4.54
CA LEU A 5 -24.93 -9.31 3.26
C LEU A 5 -23.72 -9.97 2.57
N PRO A 6 -23.74 -10.16 1.26
CA PRO A 6 -22.70 -10.91 0.58
C PRO A 6 -21.31 -10.31 0.82
N LEU A 7 -20.34 -11.16 1.18
CA LEU A 7 -18.91 -10.86 1.37
C LEU A 7 -18.25 -10.14 0.16
N SER A 8 -18.99 -9.97 -0.94
CA SER A 8 -18.52 -9.37 -2.18
C SER A 8 -18.18 -7.88 -2.11
N VAL A 9 -18.73 -7.14 -1.13
CA VAL A 9 -18.66 -5.66 -1.11
C VAL A 9 -17.60 -5.11 -0.14
N ARG A 10 -17.09 -5.89 0.81
CA ARG A 10 -16.18 -5.41 1.86
C ARG A 10 -15.08 -6.43 2.18
N VAL A 11 -13.96 -5.96 2.74
CA VAL A 11 -12.89 -6.87 3.18
C VAL A 11 -13.32 -7.67 4.42
N PRO A 12 -12.98 -8.96 4.54
CA PRO A 12 -13.13 -9.69 5.78
C PRO A 12 -12.13 -9.18 6.83
N ILE A 13 -12.55 -9.12 8.10
CA ILE A 13 -11.70 -8.77 9.25
C ILE A 13 -12.06 -9.73 10.38
N ASP A 14 -11.10 -10.50 10.85
CA ASP A 14 -11.30 -11.42 11.97
C ASP A 14 -11.46 -10.65 13.28
N LYS A 15 -12.24 -11.20 14.21
CA LYS A 15 -12.53 -10.57 15.51
C LYS A 15 -11.27 -10.42 16.38
N ASP A 16 -10.30 -11.30 16.21
CA ASP A 16 -9.01 -11.34 16.91
C ASP A 16 -7.89 -10.59 16.17
N ASN A 17 -8.22 -9.84 15.12
CA ASN A 17 -7.22 -9.07 14.40
C ASN A 17 -6.58 -8.01 15.31
N PRO A 18 -5.26 -8.06 15.56
CA PRO A 18 -4.62 -7.20 16.55
C PRO A 18 -4.49 -5.73 16.11
N SER A 19 -4.71 -5.44 14.85
CA SER A 19 -4.37 -4.16 14.24
C SER A 19 -5.59 -3.30 13.90
N ILE A 20 -6.63 -3.93 13.37
CA ILE A 20 -7.84 -3.26 12.88
C ILE A 20 -9.10 -3.99 13.36
N THR A 21 -10.16 -3.22 13.53
CA THR A 21 -11.47 -3.74 13.93
C THR A 21 -12.58 -3.09 13.09
N ARG A 22 -13.77 -3.72 13.07
CA ARG A 22 -14.96 -3.17 12.41
C ARG A 22 -16.12 -3.05 13.37
N ASN A 23 -16.74 -1.86 13.38
CA ASN A 23 -18.06 -1.66 13.95
C ASN A 23 -19.10 -1.83 12.84
N GLU A 24 -19.85 -2.93 12.89
CA GLU A 24 -20.85 -3.29 11.87
C GLU A 24 -21.98 -2.27 11.77
N SER A 25 -22.36 -1.62 12.89
CA SER A 25 -23.45 -0.64 12.90
C SER A 25 -23.15 0.66 12.13
N LEU A 26 -21.86 0.96 11.91
CA LEU A 26 -21.40 2.14 11.16
C LEU A 26 -21.11 1.84 9.70
N CYS A 27 -21.18 0.57 9.28
CA CYS A 27 -20.81 0.17 7.93
C CYS A 27 -21.94 0.49 6.93
N VAL A 28 -21.65 1.33 5.94
CA VAL A 28 -22.59 1.70 4.86
C VAL A 28 -22.36 0.89 3.57
N ASN A 29 -21.52 -0.15 3.61
CA ASN A 29 -21.21 -1.06 2.49
C ASN A 29 -20.72 -0.35 1.21
N CYS A 30 -19.99 0.75 1.33
CA CYS A 30 -19.49 1.54 0.19
C CYS A 30 -18.39 0.85 -0.65
N GLY A 31 -17.82 -0.27 -0.18
CA GLY A 31 -16.82 -1.05 -0.92
C GLY A 31 -15.39 -0.46 -0.98
N LEU A 32 -15.13 0.76 -0.51
CA LEU A 32 -13.81 1.40 -0.56
C LEU A 32 -12.71 0.57 0.12
N CYS A 33 -13.04 -0.12 1.22
CA CYS A 33 -12.10 -1.01 1.91
C CYS A 33 -11.69 -2.21 1.03
N LYS A 34 -12.62 -2.75 0.23
CA LYS A 34 -12.35 -3.81 -0.74
C LYS A 34 -11.44 -3.29 -1.84
N GLU A 35 -11.79 -2.14 -2.41
CA GLU A 35 -11.05 -1.55 -3.52
C GLU A 35 -9.59 -1.29 -3.17
N ILE A 36 -9.31 -0.60 -2.05
CA ILE A 36 -7.93 -0.33 -1.62
C ILE A 36 -7.16 -1.63 -1.37
N CYS A 37 -7.79 -2.63 -0.75
CA CYS A 37 -7.16 -3.91 -0.44
C CYS A 37 -6.89 -4.77 -1.67
N SER A 38 -7.76 -4.74 -2.69
CA SER A 38 -7.58 -5.51 -3.93
C SER A 38 -6.64 -4.80 -4.92
N LYS A 39 -6.85 -3.50 -5.19
CA LYS A 39 -6.13 -2.81 -6.26
C LYS A 39 -4.72 -2.34 -5.86
N TYR A 40 -4.57 -1.77 -4.65
CA TYR A 40 -3.29 -1.17 -4.22
C TYR A 40 -2.47 -2.09 -3.31
N ILE A 41 -3.17 -2.87 -2.47
CA ILE A 41 -2.52 -3.78 -1.54
C ILE A 41 -2.37 -5.19 -2.14
N GLY A 42 -3.24 -5.59 -3.07
CA GLY A 42 -3.13 -6.87 -3.78
C GLY A 42 -3.32 -8.10 -2.88
N VAL A 43 -4.13 -7.98 -1.82
CA VAL A 43 -4.42 -9.09 -0.89
C VAL A 43 -5.85 -9.59 -1.08
N HIS A 44 -6.85 -8.70 -1.04
CA HIS A 44 -8.23 -9.13 -1.23
C HIS A 44 -8.46 -9.57 -2.70
N GLY A 45 -9.04 -10.75 -2.86
CA GLY A 45 -9.26 -11.36 -4.19
C GLY A 45 -8.18 -12.36 -4.62
N THR A 46 -7.10 -12.52 -3.86
CA THR A 46 -6.06 -13.53 -4.13
C THR A 46 -6.35 -14.88 -3.47
N TYR A 47 -7.36 -14.94 -2.63
CA TYR A 47 -7.80 -16.13 -1.91
C TYR A 47 -9.31 -16.12 -1.69
N THR A 48 -9.87 -17.28 -1.38
CA THR A 48 -11.24 -17.44 -0.90
C THR A 48 -11.24 -17.84 0.58
N LEU A 49 -12.33 -17.54 1.30
CA LEU A 49 -12.44 -17.95 2.71
C LEU A 49 -12.47 -19.48 2.89
N GLU A 50 -12.83 -20.23 1.86
CA GLU A 50 -12.74 -21.68 1.86
C GLU A 50 -11.27 -22.16 1.93
N GLN A 51 -10.38 -21.54 1.13
CA GLN A 51 -8.95 -21.84 1.13
C GLN A 51 -8.27 -21.52 2.46
N THR A 52 -8.83 -20.64 3.25
CA THR A 52 -8.27 -20.19 4.53
C THR A 52 -9.02 -20.70 5.76
N CYS A 53 -9.91 -21.70 5.57
CA CYS A 53 -10.76 -22.23 6.64
C CYS A 53 -11.56 -21.13 7.38
N GLY A 54 -12.06 -20.15 6.64
CA GLY A 54 -12.88 -19.05 7.16
C GLY A 54 -12.10 -17.87 7.74
N LYS A 55 -10.77 -17.91 7.76
CA LYS A 55 -9.92 -16.80 8.26
C LYS A 55 -9.60 -15.80 7.18
N ALA A 56 -9.50 -14.52 7.56
CA ALA A 56 -9.09 -13.47 6.66
C ALA A 56 -7.57 -13.41 6.52
N ILE A 57 -7.05 -13.45 5.28
CA ILE A 57 -5.67 -13.04 5.04
C ILE A 57 -5.60 -11.52 5.14
N CYS A 58 -4.84 -11.05 6.12
CA CYS A 58 -4.65 -9.62 6.37
C CYS A 58 -3.18 -9.33 6.68
N ILE A 59 -2.59 -8.35 6.00
CA ILE A 59 -1.22 -7.88 6.25
C ILE A 59 -1.16 -6.71 7.25
N HIS A 60 -2.26 -6.41 7.90
CA HIS A 60 -2.40 -5.43 8.97
C HIS A 60 -2.07 -3.97 8.61
N CYS A 61 -1.99 -3.62 7.33
CA CYS A 61 -1.54 -2.30 6.85
C CYS A 61 -2.48 -1.13 7.21
N GLY A 62 -3.75 -1.39 7.56
CA GLY A 62 -4.73 -0.39 7.97
C GLY A 62 -5.22 0.55 6.87
N GLN A 63 -4.87 0.32 5.60
CA GLN A 63 -5.33 1.18 4.51
C GLN A 63 -6.86 1.15 4.34
N CYS A 64 -7.49 0.03 4.65
CA CYS A 64 -8.96 -0.07 4.71
C CYS A 64 -9.58 0.83 5.79
N ALA A 65 -8.88 1.08 6.90
CA ALA A 65 -9.30 2.06 7.92
C ALA A 65 -9.13 3.50 7.41
N ASN A 66 -8.04 3.79 6.67
CA ASN A 66 -7.80 5.12 6.12
C ASN A 66 -8.89 5.58 5.14
N VAL A 67 -9.41 4.67 4.31
CA VAL A 67 -10.45 5.01 3.32
C VAL A 67 -11.88 4.85 3.84
N CYS A 68 -12.08 4.36 5.06
CA CYS A 68 -13.41 4.17 5.62
C CYS A 68 -14.02 5.53 6.02
N PRO A 69 -15.08 6.00 5.33
CA PRO A 69 -15.63 7.33 5.55
C PRO A 69 -16.39 7.44 6.88
N THR A 70 -17.02 6.35 7.31
CA THR A 70 -17.89 6.33 8.50
C THR A 70 -17.16 5.90 9.78
N ASN A 71 -15.84 5.70 9.75
CA ASN A 71 -15.07 5.09 10.84
C ASN A 71 -15.60 3.71 11.30
N SER A 72 -16.32 3.00 10.41
CA SER A 72 -16.70 1.60 10.68
C SER A 72 -15.44 0.73 10.87
N ILE A 73 -14.40 0.95 10.08
CA ILE A 73 -13.10 0.31 10.27
C ILE A 73 -12.15 1.31 10.92
N THR A 74 -11.60 0.91 12.06
CA THR A 74 -10.58 1.67 12.81
C THR A 74 -9.43 0.74 13.19
N GLU A 75 -8.35 1.30 13.69
CA GLU A 75 -7.34 0.56 14.44
C GLU A 75 -7.91 0.03 15.78
N VAL A 76 -7.33 -1.03 16.29
CA VAL A 76 -7.55 -1.49 17.67
C VAL A 76 -6.88 -0.49 18.61
N PHE A 77 -7.64 0.15 19.48
CA PHE A 77 -7.13 1.19 20.37
C PHE A 77 -6.41 0.59 21.58
N GLU A 78 -5.17 1.00 21.81
CA GLU A 78 -4.34 0.55 22.95
C GLU A 78 -4.04 1.68 23.95
N TYR A 79 -4.35 2.94 23.63
CA TYR A 79 -4.05 4.07 24.53
C TYR A 79 -4.78 3.99 25.88
N GLN A 80 -5.91 3.27 25.98
CA GLN A 80 -6.60 3.07 27.25
C GLN A 80 -5.78 2.21 28.25
N ASP A 81 -5.00 1.25 27.75
CA ASP A 81 -4.14 0.45 28.61
C ASP A 81 -2.91 1.25 29.04
N ILE A 82 -2.44 2.16 28.19
CA ILE A 82 -1.36 3.10 28.55
C ILE A 82 -1.83 4.09 29.64
N LYS A 83 -3.09 4.59 29.58
CA LYS A 83 -3.69 5.40 30.66
C LYS A 83 -3.66 4.66 32.00
N LYS A 84 -3.98 3.37 32.00
CA LYS A 84 -3.91 2.54 33.23
C LYS A 84 -2.47 2.40 33.71
N ALA A 85 -1.51 2.19 32.78
CA ALA A 85 -0.11 2.08 33.15
C ALA A 85 0.45 3.39 33.77
N ILE A 86 0.08 4.56 33.20
CA ILE A 86 0.46 5.87 33.77
C ILE A 86 -0.12 6.08 35.16
N ALA A 87 -1.31 5.55 35.44
CA ALA A 87 -1.95 5.65 36.76
C ALA A 87 -1.36 4.68 37.81
N ASP A 88 -0.55 3.71 37.40
CA ASP A 88 0.10 2.73 38.27
C ASP A 88 1.49 3.26 38.71
N PRO A 89 1.68 3.58 40.02
CA PRO A 89 2.94 4.14 40.50
C PRO A 89 4.13 3.18 40.43
N ASP A 90 3.89 1.88 40.21
CA ASP A 90 4.94 0.86 40.05
C ASP A 90 5.42 0.72 38.60
N LYS A 91 4.82 1.47 37.66
CA LYS A 91 5.16 1.44 36.23
C LYS A 91 5.84 2.73 35.81
N ILE A 92 6.72 2.56 34.84
CA ILE A 92 7.42 3.65 34.15
C ILE A 92 7.04 3.55 32.67
N VAL A 93 6.31 4.52 32.16
CA VAL A 93 5.83 4.55 30.77
C VAL A 93 6.82 5.29 29.91
N ILE A 94 7.37 4.58 28.93
CA ILE A 94 8.33 5.11 27.96
C ILE A 94 7.68 5.11 26.58
N VAL A 95 7.59 6.28 25.92
CA VAL A 95 7.03 6.39 24.58
C VAL A 95 8.12 6.80 23.58
N SER A 96 8.31 5.98 22.56
CA SER A 96 9.21 6.25 21.42
C SER A 96 8.42 6.71 20.21
N THR A 97 8.82 7.80 19.55
CA THR A 97 8.02 8.46 18.50
C THR A 97 8.64 8.34 17.11
N SER A 98 7.87 7.85 16.14
CA SER A 98 8.33 7.69 14.75
C SER A 98 8.34 9.02 13.97
N PRO A 99 9.21 9.15 12.91
CA PRO A 99 9.38 10.40 12.17
C PRO A 99 8.09 10.90 11.51
N SER A 100 7.28 10.02 10.96
CA SER A 100 6.06 10.37 10.23
C SER A 100 4.94 10.90 11.11
N VAL A 101 4.97 10.66 12.43
CA VAL A 101 3.96 11.19 13.35
C VAL A 101 4.08 12.70 13.45
N ARG A 102 5.30 13.23 13.52
CA ARG A 102 5.59 14.66 13.74
C ARG A 102 5.26 15.56 12.55
N VAL A 103 4.97 14.99 11.37
CA VAL A 103 4.55 15.73 10.17
C VAL A 103 3.06 15.56 9.84
N ALA A 104 2.32 14.80 10.66
CA ALA A 104 0.90 14.54 10.43
C ALA A 104 0.01 14.85 11.64
N LEU A 105 0.54 14.76 12.87
CA LEU A 105 -0.24 14.96 14.11
C LEU A 105 -0.95 16.33 14.12
N GLY A 106 -0.30 17.40 13.65
CA GLY A 106 -0.86 18.75 13.60
C GLY A 106 -2.15 18.86 12.80
N GLU A 107 -2.34 17.99 11.80
CA GLU A 107 -3.54 17.96 10.97
C GLU A 107 -4.81 17.62 11.77
N ALA A 108 -4.69 16.82 12.82
CA ALA A 108 -5.79 16.49 13.73
C ALA A 108 -6.20 17.67 14.65
N PHE A 109 -5.39 18.74 14.66
CA PHE A 109 -5.57 19.99 15.38
C PHE A 109 -5.67 21.21 14.45
N ASN A 110 -6.09 20.99 13.21
CA ASN A 110 -6.32 22.00 12.18
C ASN A 110 -5.07 22.81 11.77
N MET A 111 -3.87 22.27 11.98
CA MET A 111 -2.64 22.86 11.45
C MET A 111 -2.48 22.56 9.96
N PRO A 112 -1.71 23.36 9.20
CA PRO A 112 -1.43 23.08 7.79
C PRO A 112 -0.87 21.67 7.57
N LYS A 113 -1.22 21.07 6.42
CA LYS A 113 -0.74 19.73 6.03
C LYS A 113 0.79 19.68 5.99
N GLY A 114 1.36 18.64 6.60
CA GLY A 114 2.80 18.49 6.68
C GLY A 114 3.50 19.36 7.72
N SER A 115 2.78 20.07 8.61
CA SER A 115 3.40 20.85 9.71
C SER A 115 4.30 19.99 10.58
N PHE A 116 5.53 20.44 10.82
CA PHE A 116 6.49 19.72 11.67
C PHE A 116 6.28 20.10 13.14
N VAL A 117 5.67 19.20 13.91
CA VAL A 117 5.23 19.48 15.30
C VAL A 117 5.97 18.66 16.36
N GLN A 118 7.25 18.35 16.15
CA GLN A 118 8.04 17.51 17.06
C GLN A 118 8.00 17.98 18.51
N GLY A 119 8.30 19.26 18.77
CA GLY A 119 8.34 19.79 20.14
C GLY A 119 6.98 19.76 20.83
N LYS A 120 5.92 20.13 20.10
CA LYS A 120 4.54 20.04 20.59
C LYS A 120 4.09 18.60 20.85
N MET A 121 4.51 17.66 20.01
CA MET A 121 4.22 16.23 20.21
C MET A 121 4.87 15.70 21.50
N VAL A 122 6.13 16.07 21.76
CA VAL A 122 6.81 15.71 23.01
C VAL A 122 6.13 16.35 24.21
N ALA A 123 5.77 17.63 24.14
CA ALA A 123 5.03 18.32 25.18
C ALA A 123 3.67 17.69 25.46
N LEU A 124 2.95 17.27 24.42
CA LEU A 124 1.67 16.56 24.54
C LEU A 124 1.83 15.26 25.32
N LEU A 125 2.82 14.43 24.97
CA LEU A 125 3.06 13.16 25.68
C LEU A 125 3.39 13.39 27.15
N ARG A 126 4.19 14.42 27.48
CA ARG A 126 4.46 14.78 28.87
C ARG A 126 3.22 15.28 29.60
N ALA A 127 2.38 16.07 28.94
CA ALA A 127 1.10 16.53 29.52
C ALA A 127 0.12 15.40 29.78
N LEU A 128 0.23 14.30 29.01
CA LEU A 128 -0.52 13.06 29.23
C LEU A 128 0.05 12.16 30.33
N GLY A 129 1.20 12.52 30.94
CA GLY A 129 1.80 11.81 32.05
C GLY A 129 2.84 10.74 31.68
N VAL A 130 3.39 10.79 30.47
CA VAL A 130 4.47 9.88 30.04
C VAL A 130 5.77 10.25 30.76
N ASP A 131 6.46 9.24 31.33
CA ASP A 131 7.68 9.45 32.12
C ASP A 131 8.89 9.79 31.25
N TYR A 132 9.07 9.07 30.14
CA TYR A 132 10.16 9.31 29.18
C TYR A 132 9.63 9.34 27.76
N VAL A 133 10.08 10.34 26.99
CA VAL A 133 9.75 10.49 25.57
C VAL A 133 11.03 10.39 24.73
N LEU A 134 11.18 9.31 23.98
CA LEU A 134 12.37 8.98 23.19
C LEU A 134 12.11 9.11 21.69
N ASP A 135 13.19 9.16 20.91
CA ASP A 135 13.11 9.30 19.46
C ASP A 135 13.33 7.96 18.75
N THR A 136 12.34 7.48 17.99
CA THR A 136 12.52 6.31 17.13
C THR A 136 13.47 6.57 15.96
N ASN A 137 13.79 7.85 15.64
CA ASN A 137 14.81 8.15 14.64
C ASN A 137 16.22 7.70 15.11
N PHE A 138 16.49 7.70 16.42
CA PHE A 138 17.66 7.04 16.98
C PHE A 138 17.75 5.56 16.55
N ALA A 139 16.64 4.85 16.72
CA ALA A 139 16.58 3.44 16.33
C ALA A 139 16.57 3.25 14.80
N ALA A 140 16.08 4.22 14.02
CA ALA A 140 16.23 4.23 12.57
C ALA A 140 17.71 4.33 12.17
N ASP A 141 18.51 5.16 12.86
CA ASP A 141 19.96 5.21 12.67
C ASP A 141 20.62 3.87 13.02
N LEU A 142 20.18 3.23 14.12
CA LEU A 142 20.67 1.90 14.50
C LEU A 142 20.32 0.84 13.44
N THR A 143 19.09 0.87 12.91
CA THR A 143 18.66 -0.03 11.83
C THR A 143 19.51 0.14 10.58
N ILE A 144 19.81 1.39 10.19
CA ILE A 144 20.63 1.66 9.01
C ILE A 144 22.06 1.15 9.18
N VAL A 145 22.63 1.29 10.37
CA VAL A 145 24.00 0.79 10.63
C VAL A 145 24.05 -0.75 10.51
N GLU A 146 23.06 -1.46 11.05
CA GLU A 146 22.96 -2.92 10.92
C GLU A 146 22.63 -3.35 9.48
N GLU A 147 21.61 -2.75 8.86
CA GLU A 147 21.13 -3.15 7.53
C GLU A 147 22.13 -2.85 6.41
N ALA A 148 22.83 -1.70 6.50
CA ALA A 148 23.92 -1.37 5.57
C ALA A 148 25.13 -2.31 5.76
N SER A 149 25.46 -2.69 7.00
CA SER A 149 26.51 -3.65 7.30
C SER A 149 26.17 -5.04 6.76
N GLU A 150 24.91 -5.48 6.90
CA GLU A 150 24.43 -6.74 6.30
C GLU A 150 24.50 -6.70 4.76
N LEU A 151 24.09 -5.58 4.12
CA LEU A 151 24.18 -5.43 2.67
C LEU A 151 25.62 -5.55 2.17
N ILE A 152 26.56 -4.87 2.83
CA ILE A 152 28.00 -4.96 2.50
C ILE A 152 28.49 -6.41 2.65
N GLN A 153 28.07 -7.10 3.69
CA GLN A 153 28.45 -8.50 3.93
C GLN A 153 27.90 -9.41 2.82
N ARG A 154 26.62 -9.26 2.43
CA ARG A 154 26.01 -10.02 1.31
C ARG A 154 26.74 -9.80 -0.02
N ILE A 155 27.15 -8.56 -0.30
CA ILE A 155 27.89 -8.23 -1.54
C ILE A 155 29.31 -8.82 -1.50
N THR A 156 30.01 -8.71 -0.37
CA THR A 156 31.42 -9.04 -0.28
C THR A 156 31.67 -10.52 0.03
N LYS A 157 30.91 -11.10 0.98
CA LYS A 157 31.05 -12.50 1.41
C LYS A 157 30.19 -13.47 0.63
N LYS A 158 29.09 -12.98 0.02
CA LYS A 158 28.09 -13.77 -0.72
C LYS A 158 27.46 -14.90 0.13
N ASP A 159 27.31 -14.65 1.42
CA ASP A 159 26.80 -15.60 2.41
C ASP A 159 25.25 -15.68 2.40
N LYS A 160 24.58 -14.64 1.92
CA LYS A 160 23.13 -14.59 1.72
C LYS A 160 22.79 -14.10 0.31
N PRO A 161 21.60 -14.41 -0.23
CA PRO A 161 21.22 -14.03 -1.59
C PRO A 161 21.01 -12.52 -1.75
N LEU A 162 21.22 -12.03 -2.97
CA LEU A 162 20.82 -10.71 -3.45
C LEU A 162 19.60 -10.84 -4.35
N PRO A 163 18.77 -9.79 -4.49
CA PRO A 163 18.86 -8.52 -3.75
C PRO A 163 18.51 -8.66 -2.28
N GLN A 164 19.05 -7.77 -1.45
CA GLN A 164 18.55 -7.59 -0.10
C GLN A 164 17.29 -6.70 -0.16
N PHE A 165 16.18 -7.17 0.41
CA PHE A 165 14.98 -6.36 0.64
C PHE A 165 15.02 -5.75 2.03
N THR A 166 14.52 -4.52 2.19
CA THR A 166 14.34 -3.92 3.51
C THR A 166 13.30 -4.69 4.34
N SER A 167 13.47 -4.70 5.66
CA SER A 167 12.64 -5.42 6.63
C SER A 167 11.75 -4.54 7.51
N CYS A 168 11.95 -3.21 7.47
CA CYS A 168 11.35 -2.29 8.44
C CYS A 168 9.81 -2.16 8.32
N CYS A 169 9.21 -2.59 7.20
CA CYS A 169 7.76 -2.57 6.98
C CYS A 169 7.11 -3.92 7.32
N PRO A 170 6.43 -4.08 8.48
CA PRO A 170 5.89 -5.38 8.90
C PRO A 170 4.75 -5.88 8.02
N ALA A 171 4.02 -4.99 7.35
CA ALA A 171 3.00 -5.39 6.39
C ALA A 171 3.62 -6.02 5.13
N TRP A 172 4.75 -5.49 4.65
CA TRP A 172 5.55 -6.10 3.59
C TRP A 172 6.09 -7.47 4.01
N VAL A 173 6.68 -7.54 5.21
CA VAL A 173 7.22 -8.81 5.74
C VAL A 173 6.12 -9.87 5.76
N LYS A 174 4.95 -9.57 6.33
CA LYS A 174 3.83 -10.52 6.32
C LYS A 174 3.32 -10.86 4.93
N TYR A 175 3.36 -9.90 4.00
CA TYR A 175 3.01 -10.15 2.60
C TYR A 175 3.99 -11.13 1.94
N ALA A 176 5.28 -10.95 2.17
CA ALA A 176 6.31 -11.86 1.66
C ALA A 176 6.18 -13.26 2.28
N GLU A 177 6.00 -13.35 3.61
CA GLU A 177 5.76 -14.61 4.32
C GLU A 177 4.57 -15.40 3.74
N THR A 178 3.54 -14.71 3.24
CA THR A 178 2.32 -15.34 2.74
C THR A 178 2.39 -15.69 1.25
N TYR A 179 2.96 -14.78 0.42
CA TYR A 179 2.87 -14.88 -1.04
C TYR A 179 4.21 -15.17 -1.73
N TYR A 180 5.34 -14.93 -1.06
CA TYR A 180 6.69 -15.06 -1.61
C TYR A 180 7.66 -15.67 -0.59
N PRO A 181 7.35 -16.85 -0.02
CA PRO A 181 8.21 -17.48 1.00
C PRO A 181 9.62 -17.78 0.48
N GLU A 182 9.78 -17.96 -0.84
CA GLU A 182 11.07 -18.14 -1.50
C GLU A 182 12.00 -16.92 -1.37
N LEU A 183 11.45 -15.73 -1.11
CA LEU A 183 12.22 -14.48 -0.93
C LEU A 183 12.57 -14.19 0.53
N LEU A 184 12.14 -15.01 1.50
CA LEU A 184 12.46 -14.76 2.91
C LEU A 184 13.98 -14.69 3.18
N PRO A 185 14.85 -15.50 2.54
CA PRO A 185 16.31 -15.36 2.68
C PRO A 185 16.86 -14.03 2.12
N ASN A 186 16.13 -13.39 1.23
CA ASN A 186 16.48 -12.11 0.63
C ASN A 186 16.13 -10.91 1.52
N ILE A 187 15.18 -11.06 2.46
CA ILE A 187 14.82 -9.98 3.38
C ILE A 187 15.95 -9.77 4.38
N SER A 188 16.29 -8.51 4.67
CA SER A 188 17.25 -8.17 5.73
C SER A 188 16.80 -8.78 7.05
N SER A 189 17.72 -9.39 7.79
CA SER A 189 17.43 -9.91 9.12
C SER A 189 17.32 -8.81 10.18
N ALA A 190 17.76 -7.59 9.89
CA ALA A 190 17.65 -6.44 10.78
C ALA A 190 16.18 -6.20 11.17
N LYS A 191 15.91 -6.04 12.46
CA LYS A 191 14.57 -5.66 12.93
C LYS A 191 14.23 -4.24 12.49
N SER A 192 12.93 -3.92 12.49
CA SER A 192 12.50 -2.54 12.31
C SER A 192 13.01 -1.62 13.45
N PRO A 193 13.00 -0.29 13.25
CA PRO A 193 13.43 0.64 14.31
C PRO A 193 12.77 0.38 15.68
N ILE A 194 11.45 0.17 15.75
CA ILE A 194 10.83 -0.15 17.04
C ILE A 194 11.22 -1.53 17.56
N GLY A 195 11.46 -2.49 16.66
CA GLY A 195 11.96 -3.83 17.02
C GLY A 195 13.38 -3.84 17.54
N MET A 196 14.21 -2.84 17.19
CA MET A 196 15.53 -2.61 17.76
C MET A 196 15.49 -1.77 19.03
N GLN A 197 14.64 -0.75 19.04
CA GLN A 197 14.49 0.15 20.19
C GLN A 197 13.94 -0.57 21.41
N GLY A 198 12.98 -1.46 21.22
CA GLY A 198 12.34 -2.21 22.28
C GLY A 198 13.29 -2.92 23.23
N PRO A 199 14.08 -3.90 22.72
CA PRO A 199 15.05 -4.60 23.55
C PRO A 199 16.15 -3.69 24.10
N THR A 200 16.56 -2.67 23.35
CA THR A 200 17.57 -1.70 23.80
C THR A 200 17.09 -0.89 25.00
N ILE A 201 15.79 -0.49 25.02
CA ILE A 201 15.18 0.19 26.16
C ILE A 201 15.14 -0.73 27.38
N LYS A 202 14.65 -1.95 27.25
CA LYS A 202 14.50 -2.88 28.38
C LYS A 202 15.82 -3.46 28.90
N THR A 203 16.94 -3.22 28.20
CA THR A 203 18.27 -3.67 28.63
C THR A 203 19.23 -2.51 28.88
N TYR A 204 19.73 -1.87 27.85
CA TYR A 204 20.74 -0.81 27.96
C TYR A 204 20.20 0.44 28.68
N PHE A 205 19.05 0.99 28.20
CA PHE A 205 18.45 2.16 28.83
C PHE A 205 18.04 1.88 30.29
N ALA A 206 17.35 0.78 30.54
CA ALA A 206 16.93 0.37 31.88
C ALA A 206 18.12 0.32 32.86
N LYS A 207 19.24 -0.31 32.43
CA LYS A 207 20.46 -0.39 33.21
C LYS A 207 21.08 0.99 33.47
N LYS A 208 21.13 1.86 32.47
CA LYS A 208 21.69 3.22 32.58
C LYS A 208 20.89 4.12 33.51
N MET A 209 19.57 3.99 33.49
CA MET A 209 18.65 4.79 34.30
C MET A 209 18.38 4.18 35.67
N GLY A 210 18.86 2.98 35.96
CA GLY A 210 18.62 2.27 37.21
C GLY A 210 17.16 1.82 37.39
N ILE A 211 16.44 1.57 36.27
CA ILE A 211 15.05 1.14 36.24
C ILE A 211 14.99 -0.37 36.11
N ALA A 212 14.14 -1.05 36.87
CA ALA A 212 13.91 -2.47 36.70
C ALA A 212 13.17 -2.72 35.35
N PRO A 213 13.66 -3.59 34.47
CA PRO A 213 13.02 -3.84 33.17
C PRO A 213 11.55 -4.22 33.26
N THR A 214 11.11 -4.87 34.35
CA THR A 214 9.71 -5.28 34.60
C THR A 214 8.77 -4.12 34.98
N GLN A 215 9.32 -2.98 35.38
CA GLN A 215 8.55 -1.77 35.63
C GLN A 215 8.25 -1.00 34.33
N ILE A 216 9.04 -1.21 33.28
CA ILE A 216 8.91 -0.48 32.04
C ILE A 216 7.71 -0.96 31.23
N VAL A 217 6.81 -0.04 30.92
CA VAL A 217 5.78 -0.17 29.89
C VAL A 217 6.29 0.57 28.65
N ASN A 218 6.74 -0.18 27.67
CA ASN A 218 7.40 0.33 26.48
C ASN A 218 6.41 0.51 25.33
N VAL A 219 6.24 1.72 24.83
CA VAL A 219 5.21 2.11 23.86
C VAL A 219 5.84 2.69 22.61
N ALA A 220 5.41 2.24 21.43
CA ALA A 220 5.76 2.86 20.16
C ALA A 220 4.60 3.72 19.64
N LEU A 221 4.83 5.02 19.51
CA LEU A 221 3.95 5.94 18.78
C LEU A 221 4.34 5.98 17.30
N THR A 222 3.46 5.48 16.44
CA THR A 222 3.80 5.21 15.03
C THR A 222 2.62 5.50 14.10
N PRO A 223 2.84 5.82 12.82
CA PRO A 223 1.77 5.95 11.82
C PRO A 223 1.16 4.60 11.38
N CYS A 224 1.64 3.47 11.90
CA CYS A 224 1.49 2.14 11.31
C CYS A 224 0.67 1.19 12.18
N THR A 225 -0.44 0.68 11.67
CA THR A 225 -1.25 -0.34 12.36
C THR A 225 -0.61 -1.73 12.35
N ALA A 226 0.20 -2.06 11.32
CA ALA A 226 0.89 -3.34 11.24
C ALA A 226 1.94 -3.54 12.34
N LYS A 227 2.42 -2.46 12.96
CA LYS A 227 3.30 -2.52 14.14
C LYS A 227 2.64 -3.20 15.33
N LYS A 228 1.31 -3.10 15.47
CA LYS A 228 0.54 -3.84 16.48
C LYS A 228 0.63 -5.37 16.31
N PHE A 229 0.72 -5.83 15.07
CA PHE A 229 0.98 -7.24 14.76
C PHE A 229 2.47 -7.59 14.99
N GLU A 230 3.38 -6.72 14.54
CA GLU A 230 4.83 -6.96 14.65
C GLU A 230 5.27 -7.22 16.09
N ILE A 231 4.86 -6.38 17.04
CA ILE A 231 5.27 -6.52 18.44
C ILE A 231 4.73 -7.80 19.13
N ARG A 232 3.73 -8.44 18.51
CA ARG A 232 3.12 -9.69 19.01
C ARG A 232 3.74 -10.95 18.41
N ARG A 233 4.68 -10.83 17.46
CA ARG A 233 5.42 -11.96 16.93
C ARG A 233 6.22 -12.65 18.04
N GLU A 234 6.32 -13.96 18.00
CA GLU A 234 6.96 -14.74 19.08
C GLU A 234 8.42 -14.35 19.31
N GLU A 235 9.14 -14.05 18.24
CA GLU A 235 10.55 -13.68 18.25
C GLU A 235 10.82 -12.25 18.79
N MET A 236 9.79 -11.41 19.00
CA MET A 236 9.95 -10.05 19.53
C MET A 236 9.99 -10.03 21.07
N ASN A 237 10.94 -10.78 21.62
CA ASN A 237 11.20 -10.93 23.05
C ASN A 237 12.71 -11.05 23.38
N ALA A 238 13.56 -10.38 22.61
CA ALA A 238 15.00 -10.49 22.75
C ALA A 238 15.51 -10.04 24.13
N ALA A 239 14.94 -8.96 24.70
CA ALA A 239 15.25 -8.54 26.07
C ALA A 239 14.84 -9.62 27.09
N GLY A 240 13.67 -10.22 26.92
CA GLY A 240 13.19 -11.29 27.78
C GLY A 240 14.13 -12.51 27.77
N ARG A 241 14.57 -12.91 26.59
CA ARG A 241 15.57 -14.01 26.45
C ARG A 241 16.89 -13.66 27.12
N MET A 242 17.43 -12.46 26.88
CA MET A 242 18.70 -12.00 27.46
C MET A 242 18.63 -11.91 29.00
N LEU A 243 17.51 -11.44 29.56
CA LEU A 243 17.33 -11.22 30.99
C LEU A 243 16.82 -12.45 31.74
N GLY A 244 16.46 -13.52 31.05
CA GLY A 244 15.86 -14.72 31.64
C GLY A 244 14.41 -14.49 32.13
N ILE A 245 13.67 -13.61 31.47
CA ILE A 245 12.27 -13.28 31.76
C ILE A 245 11.42 -13.66 30.54
N PRO A 246 10.93 -14.91 30.43
CA PRO A 246 10.36 -15.45 29.18
C PRO A 246 9.15 -14.66 28.63
N ASP A 247 8.30 -14.13 29.53
CA ASP A 247 7.07 -13.42 29.16
C ASP A 247 7.28 -11.93 28.85
N MET A 248 8.51 -11.44 28.97
CA MET A 248 8.82 -10.03 28.69
C MET A 248 8.84 -9.78 27.20
N ARG A 249 7.99 -8.89 26.72
CA ARG A 249 8.02 -8.37 25.35
C ARG A 249 9.01 -7.23 25.23
N ASP A 250 9.63 -7.11 24.04
CA ASP A 250 10.52 -5.99 23.73
C ASP A 250 9.75 -4.67 23.71
N MET A 251 8.56 -4.67 23.10
CA MET A 251 7.61 -3.56 23.04
C MET A 251 6.26 -4.04 23.55
N ASP A 252 5.63 -3.29 24.46
CA ASP A 252 4.37 -3.69 25.11
C ASP A 252 3.14 -3.22 24.34
N HIS A 253 3.17 -1.95 23.84
CA HIS A 253 2.05 -1.34 23.13
C HIS A 253 2.49 -0.58 21.89
N VAL A 254 1.54 -0.44 20.96
CA VAL A 254 1.67 0.44 19.79
C VAL A 254 0.44 1.32 19.71
N ILE A 255 0.63 2.65 19.75
CA ILE A 255 -0.42 3.61 19.45
C ILE A 255 -0.15 4.34 18.15
N THR A 256 -1.23 4.72 17.47
CA THR A 256 -1.16 5.44 16.21
C THR A 256 -1.22 6.95 16.40
N THR A 257 -0.92 7.70 15.34
CA THR A 257 -1.10 9.15 15.33
C THR A 257 -2.54 9.55 15.62
N ARG A 258 -3.53 8.79 15.10
CA ARG A 258 -4.95 9.02 15.38
C ARG A 258 -5.32 8.72 16.82
N GLU A 259 -4.78 7.63 17.39
CA GLU A 259 -5.01 7.30 18.81
C GLU A 259 -4.49 8.40 19.71
N LEU A 260 -3.28 8.93 19.47
CA LEU A 260 -2.74 10.04 20.25
C LEU A 260 -3.61 11.30 20.13
N ALA A 261 -4.05 11.63 18.92
CA ALA A 261 -4.92 12.79 18.71
C ALA A 261 -6.29 12.63 19.40
N GLN A 262 -6.85 11.42 19.40
CA GLN A 262 -8.09 11.11 20.11
C GLN A 262 -7.89 11.21 21.62
N TRP A 263 -6.83 10.61 22.15
CA TRP A 263 -6.49 10.68 23.56
C TRP A 263 -6.33 12.13 24.04
N ALA A 264 -5.59 12.95 23.31
CA ALA A 264 -5.44 14.38 23.62
C ALA A 264 -6.78 15.12 23.68
N LYS A 265 -7.71 14.84 22.75
CA LYS A 265 -9.05 15.42 22.73
C LYS A 265 -9.91 14.99 23.92
N GLU A 266 -9.83 13.73 24.32
CA GLU A 266 -10.51 13.22 25.52
C GLU A 266 -10.04 13.93 26.80
N GLU A 267 -8.72 14.22 26.90
CA GLU A 267 -8.14 14.97 28.03
C GLU A 267 -8.26 16.50 27.86
N SER A 268 -8.95 16.97 26.80
CA SER A 268 -9.13 18.40 26.52
C SER A 268 -7.81 19.17 26.33
N ILE A 269 -6.77 18.52 25.81
CA ILE A 269 -5.48 19.13 25.53
C ILE A 269 -5.43 19.58 24.05
N ASP A 270 -5.27 20.89 23.84
CA ASP A 270 -5.06 21.45 22.49
C ASP A 270 -3.58 21.57 22.18
N LEU A 271 -3.11 20.83 21.15
CA LEU A 271 -1.74 20.84 20.67
C LEU A 271 -1.24 22.25 20.31
N ASN A 272 -2.14 23.12 19.86
CA ASN A 272 -1.79 24.50 19.46
C ASN A 272 -1.29 25.35 20.64
N THR A 273 -1.80 25.07 21.85
CA THR A 273 -1.49 25.86 23.05
C THR A 273 -0.23 25.40 23.79
N LEU A 274 0.29 24.22 23.46
CA LEU A 274 1.48 23.68 24.12
C LEU A 274 2.75 24.41 23.68
N GLU A 275 3.67 24.64 24.60
CA GLU A 275 5.04 25.04 24.28
C GLU A 275 5.87 23.81 23.86
N ASP A 276 6.88 24.04 23.03
CA ASP A 276 7.74 22.95 22.56
C ASP A 276 8.57 22.35 23.70
N SER A 277 8.67 21.02 23.71
CA SER A 277 9.53 20.27 24.62
C SER A 277 10.54 19.42 23.81
N ALA A 278 11.63 19.01 24.47
CA ALA A 278 12.66 18.17 23.88
C ALA A 278 12.53 16.70 24.30
N PHE A 279 13.05 15.79 23.47
CA PHE A 279 13.23 14.40 23.87
C PHE A 279 14.12 14.26 25.09
N ASP A 280 13.94 13.18 25.82
CA ASP A 280 14.83 12.82 26.91
C ASP A 280 16.22 12.43 26.38
N ARG A 281 17.24 12.68 27.17
CA ARG A 281 18.61 12.26 26.84
C ARG A 281 18.73 10.74 26.95
N LEU A 282 19.68 10.18 26.21
CA LEU A 282 19.87 8.77 25.96
C LEU A 282 18.74 8.23 25.08
N MET A 283 19.05 7.93 23.81
CA MET A 283 18.11 7.54 22.74
C MET A 283 17.16 8.67 22.29
N GLY A 284 17.57 9.91 22.43
CA GLY A 284 16.84 11.10 21.96
C GLY A 284 17.54 11.86 20.83
N GLU A 285 18.80 11.51 20.53
CA GLU A 285 19.55 12.10 19.40
C GLU A 285 19.31 11.30 18.11
N ALA A 286 19.15 12.00 16.98
CA ALA A 286 18.95 11.40 15.68
C ALA A 286 19.69 12.13 14.58
N SER A 287 20.01 11.44 13.48
CA SER A 287 20.51 12.06 12.25
C SER A 287 19.38 12.39 11.27
N GLY A 288 19.71 13.21 10.24
CA GLY A 288 18.81 13.46 9.12
C GLY A 288 18.44 12.18 8.37
N ALA A 289 19.33 11.19 8.31
CA ALA A 289 19.05 9.87 7.75
C ALA A 289 17.92 9.17 8.50
N GLY A 290 17.90 9.22 9.84
CA GLY A 290 16.81 8.68 10.65
C GLY A 290 15.48 9.42 10.41
N VAL A 291 15.52 10.73 10.17
CA VAL A 291 14.32 11.54 9.90
C VAL A 291 13.64 11.13 8.60
N ILE A 292 14.39 10.95 7.52
CA ILE A 292 13.81 10.61 6.19
C ILE A 292 13.29 9.18 6.10
N PHE A 293 13.53 8.33 7.09
CA PHE A 293 13.07 6.96 7.16
C PHE A 293 11.55 6.82 6.99
N GLY A 294 10.80 7.88 7.27
CA GLY A 294 9.36 7.94 7.10
C GLY A 294 8.87 8.05 5.65
N ASN A 295 9.75 8.43 4.72
CA ASN A 295 9.45 8.61 3.31
C ASN A 295 9.75 7.35 2.50
N THR A 296 9.00 7.14 1.40
CA THR A 296 9.41 6.18 0.38
C THR A 296 10.69 6.66 -0.31
N GLY A 297 11.71 5.83 -0.34
CA GLY A 297 13.07 6.15 -0.77
C GLY A 297 13.99 6.64 0.35
N GLY A 298 13.44 6.92 1.54
CA GLY A 298 14.22 7.44 2.66
C GLY A 298 15.13 6.40 3.29
N VAL A 299 14.69 5.17 3.42
CA VAL A 299 15.51 4.05 3.94
C VAL A 299 16.65 3.76 2.96
N MET A 300 16.34 3.69 1.67
CA MET A 300 17.30 3.50 0.60
C MET A 300 18.40 4.57 0.64
N GLU A 301 18.01 5.84 0.68
CA GLU A 301 18.93 6.96 0.70
C GLU A 301 19.80 6.93 1.98
N ALA A 302 19.21 6.66 3.15
CA ALA A 302 19.93 6.53 4.42
C ALA A 302 20.95 5.38 4.40
N ALA A 303 20.55 4.20 3.91
CA ALA A 303 21.43 3.03 3.81
C ALA A 303 22.59 3.25 2.84
N LEU A 304 22.34 3.85 1.67
CA LEU A 304 23.39 4.14 0.69
C LEU A 304 24.39 5.17 1.21
N ARG A 305 23.94 6.19 1.96
CA ARG A 305 24.84 7.15 2.62
C ARG A 305 25.82 6.42 3.56
N THR A 306 25.32 5.51 4.39
CA THR A 306 26.14 4.76 5.35
C THR A 306 26.99 3.70 4.65
N ALA A 307 26.44 2.94 3.71
CA ALA A 307 27.19 1.93 2.95
C ALA A 307 28.35 2.56 2.15
N TYR A 308 28.12 3.73 1.54
CA TYR A 308 29.20 4.47 0.86
C TYR A 308 30.35 4.77 1.81
N ALA A 309 30.05 5.33 2.99
CA ALA A 309 31.08 5.69 3.96
C ALA A 309 31.83 4.44 4.47
N PHE A 310 31.14 3.33 4.72
CA PHE A 310 31.77 2.09 5.20
C PHE A 310 32.65 1.41 4.14
N ILE A 311 32.27 1.49 2.86
CA ILE A 311 33.05 0.89 1.75
C ILE A 311 34.25 1.77 1.39
N THR A 312 34.08 3.10 1.38
CA THR A 312 35.11 4.01 0.86
C THR A 312 36.02 4.57 1.95
N GLY A 313 35.51 4.65 3.19
CA GLY A 313 36.13 5.43 4.27
C GLY A 313 35.97 6.95 4.11
N GLU A 314 35.18 7.41 3.14
CA GLU A 314 34.98 8.81 2.80
C GLU A 314 33.55 9.26 3.05
N ARG A 315 33.33 10.56 3.23
CA ARG A 315 31.99 11.12 3.31
C ARG A 315 31.26 10.97 1.97
N PRO A 316 29.97 10.58 1.96
CA PRO A 316 29.19 10.47 0.72
C PRO A 316 29.14 11.78 -0.08
N PRO A 317 29.16 11.72 -1.43
CA PRO A 317 29.00 12.89 -2.27
C PRO A 317 27.58 13.48 -2.11
N GLN A 318 27.44 14.78 -2.42
CA GLN A 318 26.18 15.50 -2.27
C GLN A 318 25.01 14.82 -3.00
N THR A 319 25.25 14.15 -4.11
CA THR A 319 24.23 13.40 -4.88
C THR A 319 23.57 12.27 -4.09
N LEU A 320 24.25 11.70 -3.07
CA LEU A 320 23.66 10.70 -2.16
C LEU A 320 22.86 11.34 -1.00
N PHE A 321 22.95 12.65 -0.79
CA PHE A 321 22.06 13.37 0.15
C PHE A 321 20.77 13.87 -0.49
N GLU A 322 20.66 13.79 -1.81
CA GLU A 322 19.48 14.16 -2.58
C GLU A 322 19.37 13.24 -3.79
N LEU A 323 19.18 11.95 -3.54
CA LEU A 323 19.18 10.93 -4.59
C LEU A 323 17.90 11.01 -5.43
N GLN A 324 17.89 11.93 -6.40
CA GLN A 324 16.73 12.26 -7.24
C GLN A 324 16.04 11.04 -7.88
N PRO A 325 16.76 10.02 -8.41
CA PRO A 325 16.10 8.85 -9.00
C PRO A 325 15.22 8.06 -8.03
N VAL A 326 15.45 8.16 -6.70
CA VAL A 326 14.63 7.46 -5.70
C VAL A 326 13.70 8.38 -4.91
N ARG A 327 13.91 9.70 -4.97
CA ARG A 327 12.96 10.70 -4.47
C ARG A 327 11.81 10.85 -5.45
N GLY A 328 10.59 10.94 -4.98
CA GLY A 328 9.40 11.07 -5.83
C GLY A 328 8.22 10.27 -5.30
N TYR A 329 7.13 10.26 -6.06
CA TYR A 329 5.87 9.66 -5.68
C TYR A 329 5.38 8.60 -6.71
N GLU A 330 6.27 8.07 -7.53
CA GLU A 330 5.98 6.95 -8.41
C GLU A 330 6.08 5.63 -7.65
N GLY A 331 5.19 4.68 -7.97
CA GLY A 331 5.08 3.41 -7.25
C GLY A 331 6.31 2.52 -7.31
N ILE A 332 7.05 2.55 -8.43
CA ILE A 332 8.32 1.84 -8.65
C ILE A 332 9.33 2.82 -9.22
N ARG A 333 10.48 2.94 -8.58
CA ARG A 333 11.60 3.79 -9.01
C ARG A 333 12.89 2.98 -8.95
N GLU A 334 13.75 3.15 -9.92
CA GLU A 334 14.96 2.36 -10.07
C GLU A 334 16.15 3.27 -10.37
N ALA A 335 17.31 2.91 -9.86
CA ALA A 335 18.56 3.61 -10.17
C ALA A 335 19.74 2.63 -10.23
N SER A 336 20.77 3.04 -10.96
CA SER A 336 22.09 2.41 -10.95
C SER A 336 23.11 3.46 -10.56
N LEU A 337 24.00 3.14 -9.64
CA LEU A 337 25.05 4.03 -9.15
C LEU A 337 26.35 3.27 -8.98
N MET A 338 27.46 4.02 -8.91
CA MET A 338 28.77 3.47 -8.63
C MET A 338 29.21 3.84 -7.22
N ILE A 339 29.60 2.86 -6.41
CA ILE A 339 30.27 3.07 -5.13
C ILE A 339 31.70 2.56 -5.31
N LYS A 340 32.68 3.48 -5.49
CA LYS A 340 34.01 3.14 -6.02
C LYS A 340 33.87 2.42 -7.37
N ASP A 341 34.39 1.20 -7.43
CA ASP A 341 34.37 0.33 -8.63
C ASP A 341 33.19 -0.65 -8.61
N LEU A 342 32.31 -0.56 -7.62
CA LEU A 342 31.17 -1.46 -7.46
C LEU A 342 29.90 -0.86 -8.09
N PRO A 343 29.35 -1.45 -9.16
CA PRO A 343 28.05 -1.07 -9.67
C PRO A 343 26.94 -1.57 -8.71
N VAL A 344 26.06 -0.67 -8.28
CA VAL A 344 24.96 -0.97 -7.38
C VAL A 344 23.64 -0.61 -8.04
N ASN A 345 22.82 -1.62 -8.33
CA ASN A 345 21.47 -1.45 -8.84
C ASN A 345 20.47 -1.52 -7.70
N ILE A 346 19.58 -0.56 -7.64
CA ILE A 346 18.61 -0.40 -6.56
C ILE A 346 17.21 -0.21 -7.11
N ALA A 347 16.21 -0.56 -6.28
CA ALA A 347 14.82 -0.20 -6.52
C ALA A 347 14.14 0.28 -5.25
N VAL A 348 13.21 1.20 -5.40
CA VAL A 348 12.31 1.68 -4.35
C VAL A 348 10.89 1.45 -4.79
N VAL A 349 10.12 0.76 -3.96
CA VAL A 349 8.75 0.40 -4.30
C VAL A 349 7.81 0.66 -3.12
N TYR A 350 6.63 1.20 -3.40
CA TYR A 350 5.55 1.22 -2.42
C TYR A 350 4.25 0.64 -2.98
N GLY A 351 3.42 0.08 -2.07
CA GLY A 351 2.24 -0.69 -2.43
C GLY A 351 2.58 -2.12 -2.81
N THR A 352 1.99 -3.09 -2.15
CA THR A 352 2.32 -4.51 -2.34
C THR A 352 1.92 -5.04 -3.71
N SER A 353 0.93 -4.43 -4.40
CA SER A 353 0.66 -4.71 -5.82
C SER A 353 1.85 -4.33 -6.73
N ASN A 354 2.49 -3.18 -6.47
CA ASN A 354 3.70 -2.78 -7.20
C ASN A 354 4.90 -3.69 -6.88
N VAL A 355 4.98 -4.20 -5.64
CA VAL A 355 6.00 -5.19 -5.26
C VAL A 355 5.84 -6.46 -6.09
N SER A 356 4.62 -6.97 -6.25
CA SER A 356 4.35 -8.14 -7.10
C SER A 356 4.78 -7.90 -8.54
N GLU A 357 4.52 -6.71 -9.08
CA GLU A 357 4.95 -6.32 -10.41
C GLU A 357 6.48 -6.26 -10.53
N LEU A 358 7.18 -5.68 -9.53
CA LEU A 358 8.65 -5.65 -9.51
C LEU A 358 9.22 -7.08 -9.47
N ILE A 359 8.69 -7.95 -8.60
CA ILE A 359 9.13 -9.36 -8.50
C ILE A 359 8.90 -10.09 -9.83
N ARG A 360 7.76 -9.85 -10.49
CA ARG A 360 7.48 -10.42 -11.82
C ARG A 360 8.51 -9.97 -12.86
N ARG A 361 8.89 -8.67 -12.87
CA ARG A 361 9.94 -8.14 -13.75
C ARG A 361 11.29 -8.76 -13.43
N MET A 362 11.64 -8.91 -12.17
CA MET A 362 12.89 -9.57 -11.75
C MET A 362 12.99 -11.01 -12.27
N LYS A 363 11.89 -11.77 -12.23
CA LYS A 363 11.84 -13.15 -12.75
C LYS A 363 11.92 -13.25 -14.28
N SER A 364 11.64 -12.17 -15.02
CA SER A 364 11.60 -12.11 -16.49
C SER A 364 12.74 -11.31 -17.12
N SER A 365 13.69 -10.81 -16.35
CA SER A 365 14.77 -9.92 -16.79
C SER A 365 16.11 -10.39 -16.22
N ASP A 366 17.21 -10.15 -16.96
CA ASP A 366 18.58 -10.38 -16.49
C ASP A 366 19.11 -9.25 -15.60
N LYS A 367 18.26 -8.26 -15.25
CA LYS A 367 18.68 -7.15 -14.40
C LYS A 367 18.84 -7.62 -12.96
N GLU A 368 20.06 -7.60 -12.47
CA GLU A 368 20.40 -7.91 -11.07
C GLU A 368 20.23 -6.65 -10.21
N TYR A 369 19.51 -6.78 -9.09
CA TYR A 369 19.41 -5.76 -8.04
C TYR A 369 20.26 -6.16 -6.85
N HIS A 370 20.79 -5.14 -6.15
CA HIS A 370 21.56 -5.34 -4.91
C HIS A 370 20.72 -5.02 -3.68
N PHE A 371 19.95 -3.94 -3.73
CA PHE A 371 19.13 -3.49 -2.61
C PHE A 371 17.78 -2.96 -3.08
N ILE A 372 16.69 -3.39 -2.41
CA ILE A 372 15.32 -3.02 -2.74
C ILE A 372 14.61 -2.53 -1.48
N GLU A 373 14.23 -1.25 -1.47
CA GLU A 373 13.34 -0.73 -0.43
C GLU A 373 11.88 -1.07 -0.75
N VAL A 374 11.19 -1.62 0.24
CA VAL A 374 9.75 -1.92 0.14
C VAL A 374 8.97 -1.24 1.25
N MET A 375 7.99 -0.42 0.87
CA MET A 375 6.98 0.13 1.75
C MET A 375 5.58 -0.29 1.31
N THR A 376 4.70 -0.69 2.21
CA THR A 376 3.32 -1.06 1.85
C THR A 376 2.42 0.15 1.61
N CYS A 377 2.62 1.23 2.38
CA CYS A 377 1.74 2.39 2.36
C CYS A 377 2.11 3.38 1.24
N PRO A 378 1.12 4.09 0.62
CA PRO A 378 1.39 5.11 -0.38
C PRO A 378 2.31 6.22 0.16
N GLY A 379 3.42 6.47 -0.54
CA GLY A 379 4.42 7.46 -0.14
C GLY A 379 5.31 7.06 1.04
N GLY A 380 5.18 5.84 1.57
CA GLY A 380 5.90 5.36 2.75
C GLY A 380 5.10 5.50 4.05
N CYS A 381 5.77 5.54 5.19
CA CYS A 381 5.12 5.62 6.50
C CYS A 381 4.32 6.91 6.71
N ILE A 382 4.60 7.96 5.96
CA ILE A 382 3.79 9.22 5.97
C ILE A 382 2.34 9.00 5.53
N GLY A 383 2.06 7.94 4.74
CA GLY A 383 0.73 7.48 4.35
C GLY A 383 0.23 6.29 5.18
N GLY A 384 0.80 6.04 6.35
CA GLY A 384 0.51 4.89 7.19
C GLY A 384 -0.95 4.75 7.61
N GLY A 385 -1.37 3.49 7.88
CA GLY A 385 -2.74 3.14 8.23
C GLY A 385 -3.29 3.79 9.51
N GLY A 386 -2.43 4.35 10.37
CA GLY A 386 -2.77 5.07 11.60
C GLY A 386 -2.60 6.59 11.52
N GLN A 387 -2.32 7.17 10.36
CA GLN A 387 -2.23 8.62 10.16
C GLN A 387 -3.61 9.30 10.13
N PRO A 388 -3.70 10.60 10.40
CA PRO A 388 -4.92 11.37 10.17
C PRO A 388 -5.45 11.13 8.76
N LYS A 389 -6.77 10.88 8.66
CA LYS A 389 -7.42 10.54 7.39
C LYS A 389 -7.49 11.76 6.48
N ASP A 390 -7.14 11.57 5.23
CA ASP A 390 -7.47 12.48 4.15
C ASP A 390 -8.12 11.65 3.04
N ILE A 391 -9.45 11.67 3.02
CA ILE A 391 -10.28 10.96 2.04
C ILE A 391 -10.65 11.84 0.85
N THR A 392 -10.05 13.01 0.75
CA THR A 392 -10.29 13.95 -0.35
C THR A 392 -9.51 13.57 -1.61
N ALA A 393 -9.86 14.17 -2.74
CA ALA A 393 -9.11 14.07 -3.99
C ALA A 393 -7.66 14.60 -3.84
N ASP A 394 -7.40 15.42 -2.84
CA ASP A 394 -6.08 16.01 -2.55
C ASP A 394 -5.19 15.16 -1.62
N SER A 395 -5.56 13.91 -1.33
CA SER A 395 -4.80 13.03 -0.44
C SER A 395 -3.33 12.86 -0.86
N ASP A 396 -3.01 12.91 -2.16
CA ASP A 396 -1.63 12.87 -2.65
C ASP A 396 -0.87 14.16 -2.35
N LYS A 397 -1.52 15.32 -2.42
CA LYS A 397 -0.92 16.61 -2.03
C LYS A 397 -0.59 16.62 -0.54
N THR A 398 -1.48 16.05 0.30
CA THR A 398 -1.22 15.89 1.74
C THR A 398 0.00 15.00 1.99
N ARG A 399 0.09 13.84 1.32
CA ARG A 399 1.26 12.96 1.41
C ARG A 399 2.53 13.65 0.94
N GLN A 400 2.48 14.39 -0.17
CA GLN A 400 3.62 15.14 -0.68
C GLN A 400 4.06 16.24 0.30
N ALA A 401 3.15 16.95 0.96
CA ALA A 401 3.47 17.93 1.98
C ALA A 401 4.22 17.30 3.16
N ARG A 402 3.78 16.13 3.63
CA ARG A 402 4.45 15.36 4.69
C ARG A 402 5.85 14.90 4.26
N ILE A 403 6.00 14.39 3.01
CA ILE A 403 7.30 13.99 2.43
C ILE A 403 8.27 15.16 2.40
N ASN A 404 7.83 16.30 1.86
CA ASN A 404 8.65 17.50 1.73
C ASN A 404 9.13 17.99 3.09
N SER A 405 8.27 17.95 4.11
CA SER A 405 8.60 18.35 5.48
C SER A 405 9.76 17.53 6.08
N LEU A 406 9.75 16.19 5.90
CA LEU A 406 10.84 15.33 6.39
C LEU A 406 12.15 15.58 5.62
N TYR A 407 12.12 15.71 4.29
CA TYR A 407 13.33 16.03 3.51
C TYR A 407 13.88 17.42 3.84
N GLN A 408 13.00 18.40 4.06
CA GLN A 408 13.43 19.73 4.49
C GLN A 408 14.10 19.69 5.86
N ARG A 409 13.58 18.87 6.78
CA ARG A 409 14.19 18.69 8.10
C ARG A 409 15.56 18.02 8.01
N ASP A 410 15.73 16.93 7.22
CA ASP A 410 17.04 16.31 6.97
C ASP A 410 18.06 17.33 6.45
N ALA A 411 17.66 18.16 5.47
CA ALA A 411 18.54 19.16 4.87
C ALA A 411 19.03 20.23 5.87
N GLN A 412 18.26 20.49 6.93
CA GLN A 412 18.59 21.47 7.98
C GLN A 412 19.43 20.88 9.12
N MET A 413 19.57 19.55 9.19
CA MET A 413 20.33 18.92 10.27
C MET A 413 21.82 18.90 9.99
N GLU A 414 22.62 19.16 11.02
CA GLU A 414 24.08 19.09 10.96
C GLU A 414 24.57 17.66 10.71
N LYS A 415 24.03 16.69 11.48
CA LYS A 415 24.30 15.26 11.32
C LYS A 415 23.27 14.67 10.36
N ARG A 416 23.72 14.18 9.22
CA ARG A 416 22.87 13.60 8.18
C ARG A 416 23.19 12.12 7.86
N LEU A 417 24.09 11.52 8.62
CA LEU A 417 24.56 10.15 8.45
C LEU A 417 24.29 9.38 9.74
N SER A 418 23.68 8.19 9.61
CA SER A 418 23.27 7.36 10.75
C SER A 418 24.47 6.96 11.62
N HIS A 419 25.59 6.61 11.01
CA HIS A 419 26.84 6.25 11.70
C HIS A 419 27.59 7.43 12.35
N GLU A 420 27.16 8.68 12.15
CA GLU A 420 27.67 9.89 12.85
C GLU A 420 26.83 10.20 14.13
N ASN A 421 25.74 9.48 14.39
CA ASN A 421 24.96 9.67 15.60
C ASN A 421 25.78 9.26 16.84
N THR A 422 26.03 10.23 17.73
CA THR A 422 26.93 9.99 18.87
C THR A 422 26.36 9.02 19.88
N GLU A 423 25.04 8.98 20.06
CA GLU A 423 24.38 8.01 20.95
C GLU A 423 24.45 6.59 20.37
N ILE A 424 24.44 6.41 19.04
CA ILE A 424 24.66 5.12 18.37
C ILE A 424 26.09 4.64 18.57
N LEU A 425 27.07 5.52 18.36
CA LEU A 425 28.47 5.18 18.61
C LEU A 425 28.73 4.78 20.07
N GLN A 426 28.09 5.50 21.00
CA GLN A 426 28.17 5.18 22.42
C GLN A 426 27.50 3.83 22.74
N LEU A 427 26.32 3.55 22.17
CA LEU A 427 25.60 2.29 22.33
C LEU A 427 26.43 1.09 21.90
N TYR A 428 27.07 1.17 20.72
CA TYR A 428 27.96 0.10 20.27
C TYR A 428 29.17 -0.06 21.21
N LYS A 429 29.84 1.03 21.53
CA LYS A 429 31.01 1.00 22.43
C LYS A 429 30.71 0.38 23.81
N GLU A 430 29.51 0.67 24.37
CA GLU A 430 29.21 0.28 25.73
C GLU A 430 28.38 -1.02 25.84
N PHE A 431 27.69 -1.43 24.76
CA PHE A 431 26.75 -2.54 24.83
C PHE A 431 26.88 -3.51 23.67
N TYR A 432 26.58 -3.12 22.43
CA TYR A 432 26.56 -4.02 21.28
C TYR A 432 27.96 -4.33 20.70
N ARG A 433 28.98 -3.56 21.06
CA ARG A 433 30.39 -3.64 20.59
C ARG A 433 30.56 -3.12 19.18
N GLU A 434 30.06 -3.84 18.16
CA GLU A 434 30.13 -3.51 16.75
C GLU A 434 28.91 -4.02 16.01
N PRO A 435 28.57 -3.47 14.82
CA PRO A 435 27.50 -3.97 14.00
C PRO A 435 27.70 -5.47 13.66
N LEU A 436 26.59 -6.21 13.59
CA LEU A 436 26.57 -7.65 13.33
C LEU A 436 27.39 -8.48 14.34
N SER A 437 27.72 -7.95 15.53
CA SER A 437 28.29 -8.76 16.61
C SER A 437 27.27 -9.79 17.09
N GLU A 438 27.71 -10.86 17.75
CA GLU A 438 26.85 -11.91 18.30
C GLU A 438 25.71 -11.33 19.19
N LEU A 439 26.05 -10.32 20.01
CA LEU A 439 25.02 -9.63 20.82
C LEU A 439 24.08 -8.79 19.97
N ALA A 440 24.60 -8.04 19.00
CA ALA A 440 23.76 -7.27 18.07
C ALA A 440 22.83 -8.20 17.29
N GLU A 441 23.32 -9.30 16.72
CA GLU A 441 22.50 -10.28 16.02
C GLU A 441 21.42 -10.88 16.93
N SER A 442 21.72 -11.23 18.16
CA SER A 442 20.74 -11.82 19.09
C SER A 442 19.63 -10.85 19.49
N MET A 443 19.92 -9.55 19.52
CA MET A 443 19.02 -8.50 20.03
C MET A 443 18.32 -7.72 18.91
N LEU A 444 19.04 -7.42 17.82
CA LEU A 444 18.63 -6.50 16.77
C LEU A 444 18.19 -7.19 15.47
N HIS A 445 18.42 -8.49 15.36
CA HIS A 445 18.05 -9.27 14.18
C HIS A 445 16.90 -10.24 14.48
N THR A 446 16.25 -10.74 13.41
CA THR A 446 15.06 -11.59 13.51
C THR A 446 15.04 -12.65 12.41
N VAL A 447 14.09 -13.54 12.50
CA VAL A 447 13.77 -14.57 11.52
C VAL A 447 12.36 -14.37 10.97
N TYR A 448 12.06 -14.99 9.84
CA TYR A 448 10.76 -14.90 9.18
C TYR A 448 10.11 -16.27 9.09
N THR A 449 8.77 -16.28 9.06
CA THR A 449 7.97 -17.52 9.06
C THR A 449 7.32 -17.69 7.70
N ASP A 450 7.49 -18.85 7.06
CA ASP A 450 6.71 -19.23 5.89
C ASP A 450 5.24 -19.41 6.28
N ARG A 451 4.38 -18.54 5.74
CA ARG A 451 2.92 -18.51 5.95
C ARG A 451 2.13 -18.90 4.70
N SER A 452 2.81 -19.40 3.67
CA SER A 452 2.13 -19.82 2.44
C SER A 452 1.06 -20.90 2.69
N GLY A 453 1.26 -21.71 3.73
CA GLY A 453 0.30 -22.71 4.20
C GLY A 453 -1.01 -22.14 4.77
N ASP A 454 -1.10 -20.82 5.06
CA ASP A 454 -2.34 -20.19 5.48
C ASP A 454 -3.41 -20.16 4.35
N ILE A 455 -2.96 -20.31 3.08
CA ILE A 455 -3.81 -20.40 1.89
C ILE A 455 -3.69 -21.83 1.33
N GLN A 456 -4.68 -22.67 1.61
CA GLN A 456 -4.71 -24.06 1.13
C GLN A 456 -4.99 -24.09 -0.38
N PRO A 457 -4.37 -25.00 -1.14
CA PRO A 457 -4.79 -25.28 -2.50
C PRO A 457 -6.28 -25.66 -2.51
N ILE A 458 -7.03 -25.21 -3.49
CA ILE A 458 -8.40 -25.69 -3.69
C ILE A 458 -8.28 -27.21 -3.90
N SER A 459 -8.78 -28.00 -2.96
CA SER A 459 -8.86 -29.43 -3.14
C SER A 459 -9.87 -29.70 -4.27
N THR A 460 -9.37 -29.88 -5.47
CA THR A 460 -10.16 -30.61 -6.47
C THR A 460 -10.54 -31.95 -5.84
N PRO A 461 -11.82 -32.37 -5.86
CA PRO A 461 -12.19 -33.67 -5.37
C PRO A 461 -11.24 -34.68 -6.03
N LYS A 462 -10.55 -35.48 -5.22
CA LYS A 462 -9.76 -36.60 -5.72
C LYS A 462 -10.71 -37.51 -6.49
N ASN A 463 -10.78 -37.33 -7.80
CA ASN A 463 -11.25 -38.40 -8.66
C ASN A 463 -10.27 -39.55 -8.46
N THR A 464 -10.81 -40.66 -7.98
CA THR A 464 -10.17 -41.96 -7.94
C THR A 464 -9.31 -42.16 -9.20
N GLU A 465 -8.08 -42.60 -8.99
CA GLU A 465 -7.11 -42.89 -10.04
C GLU A 465 -7.74 -43.59 -11.23
N PRO A 466 -7.55 -43.09 -12.46
CA PRO A 466 -7.84 -43.91 -13.62
C PRO A 466 -6.67 -44.91 -13.79
N VAL A 467 -6.99 -46.18 -13.71
CA VAL A 467 -6.15 -47.25 -14.23
C VAL A 467 -5.73 -46.89 -15.65
N VAL A 468 -4.42 -46.76 -15.86
CA VAL A 468 -3.83 -46.51 -17.18
C VAL A 468 -4.09 -47.75 -18.05
N THR A 469 -5.02 -47.66 -18.97
CA THR A 469 -5.03 -48.45 -20.18
C THR A 469 -4.90 -47.46 -21.35
N GLU A 470 -3.76 -47.57 -22.03
CA GLU A 470 -3.53 -46.87 -23.30
C GLU A 470 -4.61 -47.29 -24.31
N THR A 471 -5.51 -46.37 -24.64
CA THR A 471 -6.17 -46.33 -25.95
C THR A 471 -6.53 -44.90 -26.28
N SER A 472 -5.93 -44.42 -27.35
CA SER A 472 -6.21 -43.16 -28.00
C SER A 472 -7.68 -43.08 -28.43
N THR A 473 -8.48 -42.21 -27.80
CA THR A 473 -9.73 -41.70 -28.39
C THR A 473 -9.97 -40.28 -27.96
N THR A 474 -9.88 -39.36 -28.91
CA THR A 474 -10.31 -37.99 -28.83
C THR A 474 -11.80 -37.91 -28.55
N ALA A 475 -12.21 -37.55 -27.34
CA ALA A 475 -13.61 -37.29 -27.04
C ALA A 475 -13.99 -35.97 -27.78
N SER A 476 -14.90 -36.07 -28.73
CA SER A 476 -15.45 -34.95 -29.48
C SER A 476 -16.75 -34.49 -28.83
N LYS A 477 -16.92 -33.18 -28.68
CA LYS A 477 -18.22 -32.58 -28.36
C LYS A 477 -18.91 -32.21 -29.68
N TRP A 478 -20.21 -32.42 -29.76
CA TRP A 478 -21.04 -32.16 -30.92
C TRP A 478 -22.13 -31.18 -30.54
N VAL A 479 -22.14 -30.00 -31.16
CA VAL A 479 -23.11 -28.94 -30.87
C VAL A 479 -24.17 -28.89 -31.95
N CYS A 480 -25.44 -28.95 -31.56
CA CYS A 480 -26.56 -28.78 -32.47
C CYS A 480 -26.63 -27.35 -32.96
N SER A 481 -26.47 -27.10 -34.26
CA SER A 481 -26.48 -25.76 -34.88
C SER A 481 -27.85 -25.08 -34.85
N VAL A 482 -28.93 -25.79 -34.45
CA VAL A 482 -30.30 -25.26 -34.43
C VAL A 482 -30.70 -24.79 -33.01
N CYS A 483 -30.36 -25.59 -31.97
CA CYS A 483 -30.82 -25.27 -30.60
C CYS A 483 -29.67 -25.17 -29.57
N GLY A 484 -28.40 -25.29 -29.99
CA GLY A 484 -27.25 -25.22 -29.10
C GLY A 484 -27.01 -26.39 -28.17
N TYR A 485 -27.82 -27.46 -28.23
CA TYR A 485 -27.62 -28.65 -27.41
C TYR A 485 -26.23 -29.26 -27.66
N VAL A 486 -25.50 -29.57 -26.61
CA VAL A 486 -24.18 -30.20 -26.66
C VAL A 486 -24.29 -31.68 -26.34
N HIS A 487 -23.83 -32.52 -27.26
CA HIS A 487 -23.68 -33.95 -27.07
C HIS A 487 -22.22 -34.33 -26.86
N GLU A 488 -21.92 -35.10 -25.83
CA GLU A 488 -20.58 -35.64 -25.57
C GLU A 488 -20.53 -37.10 -26.01
N GLY A 489 -19.68 -37.39 -27.01
CA GLY A 489 -19.54 -38.75 -27.54
C GLY A 489 -18.66 -38.82 -28.77
N ASN A 490 -18.34 -40.03 -29.23
CA ASN A 490 -17.47 -40.27 -30.38
C ASN A 490 -18.12 -39.95 -31.75
N GLY A 491 -19.36 -39.42 -31.75
CA GLY A 491 -20.11 -39.03 -32.95
C GLY A 491 -21.37 -38.24 -32.60
N ALA A 492 -21.91 -37.51 -33.57
CA ALA A 492 -23.16 -36.78 -33.41
C ALA A 492 -24.33 -37.80 -33.15
N PRO A 493 -25.29 -37.47 -32.27
CA PRO A 493 -26.47 -38.34 -32.06
C PRO A 493 -27.35 -38.34 -33.33
N GLU A 494 -28.03 -39.42 -33.63
CA GLU A 494 -28.87 -39.54 -34.83
C GLU A 494 -29.94 -38.44 -34.92
N LEU A 495 -30.48 -38.05 -33.76
CA LEU A 495 -31.45 -36.98 -33.63
C LEU A 495 -31.13 -36.09 -32.40
N CYS A 496 -31.25 -34.80 -32.52
CA CYS A 496 -31.14 -33.91 -31.37
C CYS A 496 -32.24 -34.19 -30.33
N PRO A 497 -31.89 -34.47 -29.05
CA PRO A 497 -32.90 -34.79 -28.04
C PRO A 497 -33.84 -33.62 -27.76
N ILE A 498 -33.41 -32.36 -28.04
CA ILE A 498 -34.17 -31.15 -27.79
C ILE A 498 -35.05 -30.76 -29.00
N CYS A 499 -34.47 -30.51 -30.17
CA CYS A 499 -35.19 -30.00 -31.32
C CYS A 499 -35.45 -31.01 -32.43
N LYS A 500 -35.08 -32.30 -32.23
CA LYS A 500 -35.36 -33.42 -33.13
C LYS A 500 -34.77 -33.30 -34.52
N VAL A 501 -33.80 -32.44 -34.75
CA VAL A 501 -33.09 -32.38 -36.04
C VAL A 501 -32.08 -33.52 -36.19
N PRO A 502 -31.78 -33.96 -37.40
CA PRO A 502 -30.88 -35.07 -37.65
C PRO A 502 -29.40 -34.71 -37.40
N SER A 503 -28.54 -35.74 -37.36
CA SER A 503 -27.12 -35.65 -37.01
C SER A 503 -26.29 -34.70 -37.90
N ASP A 504 -26.74 -34.45 -39.11
CA ASP A 504 -26.08 -33.49 -40.06
C ASP A 504 -26.16 -32.05 -39.58
N LYS A 505 -26.97 -31.73 -38.57
CA LYS A 505 -27.07 -30.42 -37.92
C LYS A 505 -26.17 -30.30 -36.69
N PHE A 506 -25.32 -31.27 -36.42
CA PHE A 506 -24.33 -31.19 -35.37
C PHE A 506 -22.96 -30.85 -35.93
N ILE A 507 -22.28 -29.91 -35.29
CA ILE A 507 -20.93 -29.46 -35.62
C ILE A 507 -19.96 -30.02 -34.58
N ALA A 508 -18.92 -30.74 -35.02
CA ALA A 508 -17.85 -31.21 -34.14
C ALA A 508 -17.07 -30.00 -33.57
N GLN A 509 -16.97 -29.93 -32.26
CA GLN A 509 -16.18 -28.89 -31.58
C GLN A 509 -14.78 -29.43 -31.33
N SER A 510 -13.77 -28.88 -32.02
CA SER A 510 -12.36 -29.18 -31.75
C SER A 510 -11.98 -28.64 -30.37
N VAL A 511 -11.19 -29.38 -29.61
CA VAL A 511 -10.68 -28.96 -28.29
C VAL A 511 -9.50 -28.03 -28.49
N GLU A 512 -9.72 -26.85 -29.09
CA GLU A 512 -8.85 -25.71 -28.84
C GLU A 512 -9.26 -25.09 -27.52
N LYS A 513 -8.29 -24.66 -26.69
CA LYS A 513 -8.56 -23.96 -25.43
C LYS A 513 -9.37 -22.70 -25.75
N THR A 514 -10.69 -22.79 -25.68
CA THR A 514 -11.58 -21.64 -25.77
C THR A 514 -11.77 -21.07 -24.35
N TRP A 515 -11.79 -19.74 -24.28
CA TRP A 515 -12.17 -19.05 -23.05
C TRP A 515 -13.59 -19.45 -22.64
N ALA A 516 -13.89 -19.47 -21.34
CA ALA A 516 -15.21 -19.85 -20.81
C ALA A 516 -16.35 -18.95 -21.34
N ALA A 517 -16.03 -17.73 -21.82
CA ALA A 517 -16.90 -16.87 -22.61
C ALA A 517 -16.03 -16.04 -23.57
N GLU A 518 -16.39 -15.96 -24.84
CA GLU A 518 -15.79 -15.01 -25.77
C GLU A 518 -16.42 -13.64 -25.57
N HIS A 519 -15.57 -12.63 -25.36
CA HIS A 519 -16.00 -11.24 -25.31
C HIS A 519 -16.01 -10.69 -26.73
N VAL A 520 -17.19 -10.58 -27.33
CA VAL A 520 -17.36 -10.15 -28.72
C VAL A 520 -17.98 -8.75 -28.76
N VAL A 521 -17.20 -7.76 -29.23
CA VAL A 521 -17.71 -6.41 -29.47
C VAL A 521 -18.76 -6.44 -30.58
N GLY A 522 -19.94 -5.85 -30.34
CA GLY A 522 -21.03 -5.75 -31.31
C GLY A 522 -21.91 -7.01 -31.36
N VAL A 523 -22.01 -7.74 -30.27
CA VAL A 523 -22.90 -8.92 -30.13
C VAL A 523 -24.37 -8.56 -30.39
N ALA A 524 -24.78 -7.33 -30.11
CA ALA A 524 -26.13 -6.84 -30.32
C ALA A 524 -26.47 -6.47 -31.78
N LYS A 525 -25.55 -6.57 -32.73
CA LYS A 525 -25.78 -6.18 -34.13
C LYS A 525 -26.87 -6.99 -34.86
N SER A 526 -27.24 -8.13 -34.32
CA SER A 526 -28.21 -9.06 -34.93
C SER A 526 -29.46 -9.27 -34.06
N VAL A 527 -29.69 -8.42 -33.04
CA VAL A 527 -30.89 -8.50 -32.19
C VAL A 527 -32.00 -7.59 -32.72
N PRO A 528 -33.27 -7.74 -32.27
CA PRO A 528 -34.37 -6.85 -32.64
C PRO A 528 -34.06 -5.37 -32.38
N GLU A 529 -34.58 -4.48 -33.22
CA GLU A 529 -34.28 -3.03 -33.19
C GLU A 529 -34.76 -2.38 -31.87
N ASP A 530 -35.82 -2.85 -31.26
CA ASP A 530 -36.30 -2.38 -29.96
C ASP A 530 -35.26 -2.64 -28.86
N ILE A 531 -34.61 -3.81 -28.86
CA ILE A 531 -33.49 -4.12 -27.93
C ILE A 531 -32.28 -3.19 -28.20
N ILE A 532 -31.97 -2.94 -29.47
CA ILE A 532 -30.86 -2.01 -29.82
C ILE A 532 -31.18 -0.60 -29.32
N MET A 533 -32.40 -0.14 -29.46
CA MET A 533 -32.86 1.17 -28.98
C MET A 533 -32.74 1.26 -27.45
N ASP A 534 -33.14 0.23 -26.72
CA ASP A 534 -33.02 0.19 -25.26
C ASP A 534 -31.56 0.18 -24.82
N LEU A 535 -30.68 -0.58 -25.49
CA LEU A 535 -29.25 -0.59 -25.22
C LEU A 535 -28.60 0.78 -25.47
N ARG A 536 -28.98 1.48 -26.54
CA ARG A 536 -28.51 2.85 -26.81
C ARG A 536 -28.98 3.83 -25.74
N ALA A 537 -30.26 3.77 -25.35
CA ALA A 537 -30.82 4.64 -24.31
C ALA A 537 -30.10 4.41 -22.96
N ASN A 538 -29.82 3.16 -22.59
CA ASN A 538 -29.05 2.86 -21.39
C ASN A 538 -27.61 3.39 -21.51
N PHE A 539 -26.92 3.16 -22.64
CA PHE A 539 -25.58 3.70 -22.88
C PHE A 539 -25.52 5.23 -22.69
N GLU A 540 -26.48 5.96 -23.26
CA GLU A 540 -26.57 7.43 -23.12
C GLU A 540 -26.88 7.85 -21.67
N GLY A 541 -27.74 7.10 -20.99
CA GLY A 541 -28.07 7.30 -19.58
C GLY A 541 -26.84 7.19 -18.69
N GLU A 542 -26.12 6.07 -18.78
CA GLU A 542 -24.91 5.82 -18.00
C GLU A 542 -23.83 6.87 -18.27
N CYS A 543 -23.59 7.24 -19.53
CA CYS A 543 -22.65 8.31 -19.88
C CYS A 543 -23.04 9.66 -19.23
N SER A 544 -24.33 9.97 -19.15
CA SER A 544 -24.83 11.19 -18.52
C SER A 544 -24.66 11.14 -17.00
N GLU A 545 -24.91 9.99 -16.38
CA GLU A 545 -24.78 9.80 -14.93
C GLU A 545 -23.34 9.94 -14.45
N VAL A 546 -22.34 9.51 -15.22
CA VAL A 546 -20.92 9.77 -14.94
C VAL A 546 -20.68 11.26 -14.71
N GLY A 547 -21.16 12.11 -15.64
CA GLY A 547 -20.98 13.56 -15.55
C GLY A 547 -21.74 14.16 -14.37
N MET A 548 -22.98 13.73 -14.15
CA MET A 548 -23.83 14.19 -13.05
C MET A 548 -23.21 13.86 -11.68
N TYR A 549 -22.80 12.63 -11.47
CA TYR A 549 -22.23 12.18 -10.18
C TYR A 549 -20.90 12.86 -9.86
N LEU A 550 -20.05 13.09 -10.86
CA LEU A 550 -18.84 13.89 -10.66
C LEU A 550 -19.14 15.35 -10.30
N ALA A 551 -20.18 15.94 -10.90
CA ALA A 551 -20.62 17.30 -10.55
C ALA A 551 -21.19 17.36 -9.12
N MET A 552 -22.03 16.39 -8.74
CA MET A 552 -22.57 16.25 -7.37
C MET A 552 -21.47 16.03 -6.34
N ALA A 553 -20.44 15.25 -6.66
CA ALA A 553 -19.26 15.05 -5.82
C ALA A 553 -18.55 16.37 -5.52
N ARG A 554 -18.33 17.21 -6.55
CA ARG A 554 -17.72 18.54 -6.38
C ARG A 554 -18.56 19.48 -5.50
N VAL A 555 -19.90 19.40 -5.59
CA VAL A 555 -20.80 20.17 -4.71
C VAL A 555 -20.65 19.68 -3.27
N ALA A 556 -20.73 18.38 -3.03
CA ALA A 556 -20.61 17.80 -1.69
C ALA A 556 -19.26 18.15 -1.03
N HIS A 557 -18.16 18.12 -1.79
CA HIS A 557 -16.85 18.52 -1.27
C HIS A 557 -16.81 20.01 -0.87
N ARG A 558 -17.41 20.91 -1.67
CA ARG A 558 -17.47 22.34 -1.35
C ARG A 558 -18.35 22.64 -0.13
N GLU A 559 -19.39 21.85 0.09
CA GLU A 559 -20.30 21.98 1.23
C GLU A 559 -19.75 21.32 2.51
N GLY A 560 -18.58 20.64 2.45
CA GLY A 560 -17.94 20.00 3.59
C GLY A 560 -18.46 18.59 3.91
N TYR A 561 -19.05 17.89 2.92
CA TYR A 561 -19.47 16.49 3.00
C TYR A 561 -18.57 15.56 2.18
N PRO A 562 -17.28 15.41 2.53
CA PRO A 562 -16.33 14.66 1.70
C PRO A 562 -16.66 13.18 1.55
N GLU A 563 -17.32 12.56 2.53
CA GLU A 563 -17.79 11.18 2.45
C GLU A 563 -18.88 10.99 1.38
N ILE A 564 -19.80 11.95 1.23
CA ILE A 564 -20.82 11.95 0.18
C ILE A 564 -20.16 12.16 -1.17
N GLY A 565 -19.25 13.15 -1.25
CA GLY A 565 -18.48 13.42 -2.48
C GLY A 565 -17.72 12.20 -2.96
N ARG A 566 -17.03 11.50 -2.05
CA ARG A 566 -16.29 10.29 -2.38
C ARG A 566 -17.17 9.13 -2.86
N TYR A 567 -18.36 9.00 -2.30
CA TYR A 567 -19.32 8.00 -2.78
C TYR A 567 -19.82 8.32 -4.20
N TRP A 568 -20.14 9.60 -4.49
CA TRP A 568 -20.52 10.05 -5.83
C TRP A 568 -19.41 9.82 -6.86
N GLU A 569 -18.15 10.11 -6.53
CA GLU A 569 -17.01 9.80 -7.40
C GLU A 569 -16.91 8.31 -7.72
N LYS A 570 -17.12 7.45 -6.70
CA LYS A 570 -17.11 6.00 -6.90
C LYS A 570 -18.27 5.56 -7.80
N ALA A 571 -19.49 6.03 -7.55
CA ALA A 571 -20.65 5.71 -8.38
C ALA A 571 -20.41 6.12 -9.84
N ALA A 572 -19.84 7.30 -10.10
CA ALA A 572 -19.48 7.74 -11.45
C ALA A 572 -18.56 6.75 -12.19
N TRP A 573 -17.60 6.14 -11.49
CA TRP A 573 -16.75 5.12 -12.10
C TRP A 573 -17.45 3.78 -12.33
N GLU A 574 -18.43 3.43 -11.50
CA GLU A 574 -19.29 2.25 -11.70
C GLU A 574 -20.17 2.44 -12.94
N GLU A 575 -20.78 3.64 -13.13
CA GLU A 575 -21.57 3.97 -14.32
C GLU A 575 -20.70 4.06 -15.60
N ALA A 576 -19.44 4.51 -15.48
CA ALA A 576 -18.50 4.45 -16.60
C ALA A 576 -18.22 3.00 -17.06
N GLU A 577 -18.14 2.03 -16.14
CA GLU A 577 -18.02 0.60 -16.44
C GLU A 577 -19.30 0.06 -17.11
N HIS A 578 -20.49 0.46 -16.65
CA HIS A 578 -21.75 0.08 -17.29
C HIS A 578 -21.83 0.63 -18.72
N ALA A 579 -21.52 1.92 -18.90
CA ALA A 579 -21.46 2.53 -20.23
C ALA A 579 -20.49 1.79 -21.16
N ALA A 580 -19.28 1.41 -20.67
CA ALA A 580 -18.32 0.66 -21.45
C ALA A 580 -18.89 -0.69 -21.91
N LYS A 581 -19.60 -1.43 -21.05
CA LYS A 581 -20.26 -2.70 -21.42
C LYS A 581 -21.35 -2.51 -22.46
N PHE A 582 -22.20 -1.50 -22.33
CA PHE A 582 -23.20 -1.19 -23.36
C PHE A 582 -22.55 -0.80 -24.71
N ALA A 583 -21.46 -0.02 -24.67
CA ALA A 583 -20.69 0.31 -25.87
C ALA A 583 -20.14 -0.92 -26.58
N GLU A 584 -19.62 -1.90 -25.81
CA GLU A 584 -19.10 -3.17 -26.33
C GLU A 584 -20.23 -4.04 -26.90
N LEU A 585 -21.38 -4.14 -26.20
CA LEU A 585 -22.54 -4.88 -26.72
C LEU A 585 -23.02 -4.32 -28.05
N LEU A 586 -23.13 -3.01 -28.18
CA LEU A 586 -23.57 -2.33 -29.39
C LEU A 586 -22.49 -2.40 -30.50
N GLY A 587 -21.22 -2.23 -30.17
CA GLY A 587 -20.13 -2.18 -31.15
C GLY A 587 -20.27 -1.03 -32.15
N GLU A 588 -20.88 0.09 -31.75
CA GLU A 588 -21.13 1.29 -32.58
C GLU A 588 -20.04 2.35 -32.38
N VAL A 589 -19.61 2.56 -31.13
CA VAL A 589 -18.60 3.56 -30.76
C VAL A 589 -17.22 2.94 -30.49
N VAL A 590 -17.14 1.63 -30.42
CA VAL A 590 -15.91 0.84 -30.20
C VAL A 590 -15.86 -0.33 -31.18
N THR A 591 -14.63 -0.67 -31.63
CA THR A 591 -14.39 -1.80 -32.52
C THR A 591 -13.40 -2.77 -31.91
N THR A 592 -13.24 -3.97 -32.49
CA THR A 592 -12.24 -4.95 -32.10
C THR A 592 -10.80 -4.57 -32.50
N SER A 593 -10.59 -3.43 -33.14
CA SER A 593 -9.29 -2.95 -33.62
C SER A 593 -8.84 -1.70 -32.88
N THR A 594 -7.77 -1.79 -32.09
CA THR A 594 -7.15 -0.63 -31.44
C THR A 594 -6.75 0.46 -32.45
N LYS A 595 -6.22 0.08 -33.62
CA LYS A 595 -5.90 1.02 -34.68
C LYS A 595 -7.13 1.81 -35.11
N LYS A 596 -8.24 1.10 -35.40
CA LYS A 596 -9.48 1.74 -35.85
C LYS A 596 -10.10 2.63 -34.76
N ASN A 597 -10.05 2.20 -33.51
CA ASN A 597 -10.52 3.00 -32.38
C ASN A 597 -9.71 4.30 -32.22
N LEU A 598 -8.38 4.27 -32.41
CA LEU A 598 -7.55 5.48 -32.42
C LEU A 598 -7.91 6.41 -33.58
N GLU A 599 -8.08 5.89 -34.79
CA GLU A 599 -8.49 6.67 -35.97
C GLU A 599 -9.80 7.42 -35.70
N LEU A 600 -10.83 6.71 -35.21
CA LEU A 600 -12.12 7.28 -34.88
C LEU A 600 -12.02 8.36 -33.80
N ARG A 601 -11.16 8.17 -32.81
CA ARG A 601 -10.99 9.15 -31.73
C ARG A 601 -10.26 10.40 -32.17
N VAL A 602 -9.22 10.30 -33.01
CA VAL A 602 -8.52 11.47 -33.57
C VAL A 602 -9.51 12.40 -34.26
N ASP A 603 -10.39 11.84 -35.12
CA ASP A 603 -11.41 12.64 -35.82
C ASP A 603 -12.43 13.25 -34.90
N ALA A 604 -12.92 12.49 -33.90
CA ALA A 604 -13.90 12.95 -32.94
C ALA A 604 -13.36 14.07 -32.01
N GLU A 605 -12.11 13.94 -31.53
CA GLU A 605 -11.47 14.97 -30.70
C GLU A 605 -11.25 16.28 -31.47
N ASN A 606 -10.90 16.19 -32.77
CA ASN A 606 -10.78 17.36 -33.61
C ASN A 606 -12.13 18.06 -33.79
N GLY A 607 -13.22 17.33 -34.02
CA GLY A 607 -14.58 17.88 -34.09
C GLY A 607 -15.03 18.50 -32.77
N ALA A 608 -14.80 17.83 -31.64
CA ALA A 608 -15.11 18.31 -30.31
C ALA A 608 -14.34 19.60 -29.97
N THR A 609 -13.05 19.67 -30.34
CA THR A 609 -12.23 20.87 -30.21
C THR A 609 -12.85 22.06 -30.93
N ALA A 610 -13.21 21.89 -32.21
CA ALA A 610 -13.80 22.96 -33.02
C ALA A 610 -15.13 23.44 -32.44
N GLY A 611 -16.04 22.51 -32.10
CA GLY A 611 -17.36 22.86 -31.53
C GLY A 611 -17.25 23.60 -30.19
N LYS A 612 -16.33 23.19 -29.31
CA LYS A 612 -16.10 23.88 -28.04
C LYS A 612 -15.48 25.27 -28.22
N PHE A 613 -14.56 25.45 -29.16
CA PHE A 613 -14.03 26.78 -29.47
C PHE A 613 -15.12 27.72 -30.01
N ASP A 614 -16.00 27.24 -30.89
CA ASP A 614 -17.11 28.04 -31.40
C ASP A 614 -18.11 28.44 -30.30
N LEU A 615 -18.39 27.52 -29.37
CA LEU A 615 -19.22 27.83 -28.19
C LEU A 615 -18.54 28.87 -27.28
N ALA A 616 -17.26 28.69 -26.98
CA ALA A 616 -16.49 29.63 -26.17
C ALA A 616 -16.49 31.03 -26.79
N LYS A 617 -16.26 31.14 -28.11
CA LYS A 617 -16.29 32.41 -28.83
C LYS A 617 -17.66 33.10 -28.69
N ARG A 618 -18.74 32.40 -28.93
CA ARG A 618 -20.10 32.94 -28.76
C ARG A 618 -20.39 33.37 -27.31
N ALA A 619 -19.92 32.60 -26.32
CA ALA A 619 -20.04 33.00 -24.92
C ALA A 619 -19.28 34.30 -24.61
N LYS A 620 -18.10 34.50 -25.21
CA LYS A 620 -17.32 35.74 -25.06
C LYS A 620 -18.04 36.93 -25.69
N GLU A 621 -18.62 36.78 -26.88
CA GLU A 621 -19.40 37.80 -27.57
C GLU A 621 -20.63 38.26 -26.73
N LEU A 622 -21.14 37.36 -25.88
CA LEU A 622 -22.26 37.64 -24.97
C LEU A 622 -21.83 38.07 -23.56
N ASN A 623 -20.52 38.30 -23.32
CA ASN A 623 -19.93 38.63 -22.02
C ASN A 623 -20.20 37.58 -20.92
N LEU A 624 -20.26 36.29 -21.29
CA LEU A 624 -20.44 35.16 -20.39
C LEU A 624 -19.08 34.56 -20.03
N ASP A 625 -18.22 35.31 -19.33
CA ASP A 625 -16.81 35.00 -19.11
C ASP A 625 -16.61 33.65 -18.42
N ALA A 626 -17.41 33.31 -17.40
CA ALA A 626 -17.29 32.02 -16.71
C ALA A 626 -17.56 30.82 -17.63
N ILE A 627 -18.51 30.95 -18.58
CA ILE A 627 -18.80 29.93 -19.57
C ILE A 627 -17.67 29.87 -20.59
N HIS A 628 -17.23 31.03 -21.10
CA HIS A 628 -16.12 31.15 -22.03
C HIS A 628 -14.88 30.44 -21.48
N ASP A 629 -14.42 30.81 -20.29
CA ASP A 629 -13.18 30.30 -19.71
C ASP A 629 -13.24 28.78 -19.51
N THR A 630 -14.34 28.27 -18.96
CA THR A 630 -14.54 26.84 -18.74
C THR A 630 -14.55 26.05 -20.05
N VAL A 631 -15.32 26.50 -21.07
CA VAL A 631 -15.43 25.77 -22.33
C VAL A 631 -14.17 25.89 -23.17
N HIS A 632 -13.49 27.04 -23.11
CA HIS A 632 -12.20 27.25 -23.79
C HIS A 632 -11.11 26.33 -23.23
N GLU A 633 -11.06 26.12 -21.92
CA GLU A 633 -10.13 25.17 -21.29
C GLU A 633 -10.43 23.73 -21.76
N MET A 634 -11.71 23.32 -21.75
CA MET A 634 -12.10 22.01 -22.28
C MET A 634 -11.69 21.81 -23.74
N ALA A 635 -11.87 22.84 -24.60
CA ALA A 635 -11.44 22.76 -25.99
C ALA A 635 -9.93 22.50 -26.16
N ARG A 636 -9.12 23.07 -25.25
CA ARG A 636 -7.65 22.81 -25.25
C ARG A 636 -7.33 21.38 -24.80
N ASP A 637 -8.10 20.81 -23.89
CA ASP A 637 -7.96 19.43 -23.46
C ASP A 637 -8.27 18.46 -24.61
N GLU A 638 -9.38 18.69 -25.34
CA GLU A 638 -9.73 17.88 -26.54
C GLU A 638 -8.63 17.94 -27.60
N ALA A 639 -8.06 19.14 -27.84
CA ALA A 639 -6.94 19.29 -28.79
C ALA A 639 -5.69 18.51 -28.33
N ARG A 640 -5.44 18.43 -27.03
CA ARG A 640 -4.35 17.62 -26.46
C ARG A 640 -4.61 16.14 -26.61
N HIS A 641 -5.85 15.67 -26.34
CA HIS A 641 -6.25 14.27 -26.53
C HIS A 641 -6.11 13.84 -27.99
N GLY A 642 -6.61 14.64 -28.93
CA GLY A 642 -6.49 14.37 -30.37
C GLY A 642 -5.04 14.21 -30.82
N LYS A 643 -4.15 15.12 -30.39
CA LYS A 643 -2.71 15.02 -30.67
C LYS A 643 -2.06 13.78 -30.04
N ALA A 644 -2.46 13.41 -28.84
CA ALA A 644 -1.94 12.23 -28.17
C ALA A 644 -2.37 10.95 -28.91
N PHE A 645 -3.64 10.83 -29.32
CA PHE A 645 -4.14 9.69 -30.08
C PHE A 645 -3.49 9.60 -31.46
N GLU A 646 -3.30 10.72 -32.15
CA GLU A 646 -2.57 10.78 -33.42
C GLU A 646 -1.10 10.32 -33.25
N GLY A 647 -0.45 10.76 -32.17
CA GLY A 647 0.92 10.34 -31.85
C GLY A 647 1.02 8.83 -31.58
N LEU A 648 0.06 8.25 -30.84
CA LEU A 648 -0.02 6.81 -30.60
C LEU A 648 -0.30 6.03 -31.89
N LEU A 649 -1.21 6.52 -32.72
CA LEU A 649 -1.51 5.91 -34.03
C LEU A 649 -0.26 5.84 -34.90
N LYS A 650 0.48 6.94 -35.01
CA LYS A 650 1.75 7.00 -35.78
C LYS A 650 2.82 6.08 -35.17
N ARG A 651 2.93 6.00 -33.85
CA ARG A 651 3.96 5.21 -33.18
C ARG A 651 3.79 3.71 -33.34
N TYR A 652 2.56 3.21 -33.32
CA TYR A 652 2.29 1.77 -33.25
C TYR A 652 1.72 1.17 -34.54
N PHE A 653 1.18 2.00 -35.46
CA PHE A 653 0.43 1.52 -36.59
C PHE A 653 0.79 2.23 -37.92
N ALA A 654 1.80 3.11 -37.94
CA ALA A 654 2.34 3.72 -39.19
C ALA A 654 3.41 2.85 -39.83
#